data_5a21220f773ae6e15a1004208013bd62
#
_entry.id   5a21220f773ae6e15a1004208013bd62
#
_cell.length_a   1.000
_cell.length_b   1.000
_cell.length_c   1.000
_cell.angle_alpha   90.00
_cell.angle_beta   90.00
_cell.angle_gamma   90.00
#
_symmetry.space_group_name_H-M   'P 1'
#
loop_
_entity.id
_entity.type
_entity.pdbx_description
1 polymer ?
#
loop_
_entity_poly.entity_id
_entity_poly.type
_entity_poly.pdbx_seq_one_letter_code
_entity_poly.pdbx_strand_id
1 'polypeptide(L)'
;AHRDDLLDQFKNHIEEFNSFNFDTKINLKNLRDYESMKRENVLPFSKNEITVFYYRSDLISDQDFKKKDTKIIKYTNYDKNGEWYILLDEAHKGDKEDSKRQILYSILSRNGFLFNFSATFTDPRDFATCAFRFNLADFIRNGYGKHIYLSSSEIDAFRRKDDFSKLEKQKIVLKTLILLTYIHKYFEKIRRYEKTLYHRPLLLALVNSVNKPDADLQLFFREIENIAREKPRLFDSAKEEIINELSDYKKYQFEDDLEFVFDKKIFVEIGYEDILKYVYNTKKPGTIEISFRPSDKSQVAFKLTTSDRYFALIKTGEMPEWLKNELNRFNINHRFETEGFFQQINRDDSDINILMGSRSFYEGWDSNRPNMILFVNIGIGNDAKKFVLQSIGRGVRIEPQKHKRRRIKELLNIKEIKEQLFNKIKNLVLPIKTLFVFGTKVDIVEKIIDSLKPERQEKSLGNAFILNPEAQKHTLLVPVYKTVERIFAEEEDPQKYPVSREDFDLTSQFYRFLGDKIALAKYDCEVKVLKKAKESFIKKERYYDFNERNSLLESELILDRIFNYLGVKSKEFKKFKELEKEIVHFEKVRFTDGEKYEEILEAIGKVKNYHQKETQERKIDAEFERTKNKEKYKQSLRQLELDFSREIKLDRLQIKYIQNHYYLPVIVSETEKIDYLNHIINVDSEVKFIEQLEEYLAKPDNVFTQFDWWMFSKLDQTLDEVFIPYYNHKENRINDYHPDFIFWLQKGNDYLILFVDPHGTAYSDINKKIDYYSKIFEIEEKGIKKSKKFPFYGLNIKTKLLLMSADGGIGSVGENYKQYWFDNFVDFASKIS
;
A
#
# COMPACT_ATOMS: atom_id res chain seq x y z
N ALA A 1 -0.96 18.23 -19.03
CA ALA A 1 -0.70 17.00 -19.82
C ALA A 1 -0.12 17.38 -21.19
N HIS A 2 0.61 16.48 -21.84
CA HIS A 2 1.26 16.73 -23.16
C HIS A 2 0.54 16.03 -24.33
N ARG A 3 -0.54 15.28 -24.06
CA ARG A 3 -1.34 14.54 -25.07
C ARG A 3 -2.83 14.66 -24.77
N ASP A 4 -3.66 14.57 -25.82
CA ASP A 4 -5.11 14.69 -25.70
C ASP A 4 -5.73 13.51 -24.95
N ASP A 5 -5.22 12.29 -25.11
CA ASP A 5 -5.69 11.10 -24.41
C ASP A 5 -5.50 11.18 -22.86
N LEU A 6 -4.41 11.81 -22.40
CA LEU A 6 -4.20 12.11 -20.98
C LEU A 6 -5.20 13.15 -20.46
N LEU A 7 -5.55 14.15 -21.29
CA LEU A 7 -6.56 15.13 -20.93
C LEU A 7 -7.95 14.49 -20.81
N ASP A 8 -8.29 13.56 -21.68
CA ASP A 8 -9.58 12.87 -21.64
C ASP A 8 -9.65 11.91 -20.43
N GLN A 9 -8.56 11.24 -20.09
CA GLN A 9 -8.51 10.49 -18.82
C GLN A 9 -8.72 11.41 -17.61
N PHE A 10 -8.05 12.55 -17.57
CA PHE A 10 -8.21 13.50 -16.48
C PHE A 10 -9.65 13.98 -16.35
N LYS A 11 -10.33 14.28 -17.45
CA LYS A 11 -11.77 14.64 -17.44
C LYS A 11 -12.61 13.52 -16.84
N ASN A 12 -12.41 12.27 -17.29
CA ASN A 12 -13.13 11.12 -16.77
C ASN A 12 -12.91 10.93 -15.25
N HIS A 13 -11.67 11.13 -14.76
CA HIS A 13 -11.39 11.06 -13.33
C HIS A 13 -12.08 12.18 -12.54
N ILE A 14 -12.19 13.38 -13.08
CA ILE A 14 -12.91 14.47 -12.43
C ILE A 14 -14.43 14.22 -12.42
N GLU A 15 -14.99 13.68 -13.49
CA GLU A 15 -16.40 13.27 -13.52
C GLU A 15 -16.67 12.18 -12.47
N GLU A 16 -15.76 11.19 -12.37
CA GLU A 16 -15.82 10.17 -11.34
C GLU A 16 -15.75 10.80 -9.95
N PHE A 17 -14.76 11.66 -9.66
CA PHE A 17 -14.64 12.38 -8.40
C PHE A 17 -15.91 13.13 -8.04
N ASN A 18 -16.45 13.92 -8.96
CA ASN A 18 -17.66 14.71 -8.75
C ASN A 18 -18.92 13.85 -8.50
N SER A 19 -18.94 12.59 -8.96
CA SER A 19 -20.06 11.66 -8.73
C SER A 19 -20.11 11.12 -7.30
N PHE A 20 -18.97 11.11 -6.59
CA PHE A 20 -18.83 10.60 -5.22
C PHE A 20 -18.63 11.68 -4.16
N ASN A 21 -18.19 12.87 -4.56
CA ASN A 21 -17.89 13.95 -3.62
C ASN A 21 -19.01 15.00 -3.68
N PHE A 22 -19.76 15.14 -2.58
CA PHE A 22 -20.88 16.09 -2.49
C PHE A 22 -20.47 17.43 -1.86
N ASP A 23 -19.35 17.46 -1.14
CA ASP A 23 -18.89 18.65 -0.40
C ASP A 23 -18.10 19.62 -1.28
N THR A 24 -17.38 19.10 -2.27
CA THR A 24 -16.55 19.91 -3.17
C THR A 24 -16.70 19.41 -4.60
N LYS A 25 -17.00 20.31 -5.52
CA LYS A 25 -17.05 20.00 -6.96
C LYS A 25 -15.90 20.63 -7.71
N ILE A 26 -15.37 19.92 -8.70
CA ILE A 26 -14.34 20.42 -9.60
C ILE A 26 -14.96 20.77 -10.94
N ASN A 27 -14.88 22.05 -11.32
CA ASN A 27 -15.32 22.56 -12.62
C ASN A 27 -14.14 22.59 -13.60
N LEU A 28 -14.17 21.71 -14.60
CA LEU A 28 -13.15 21.68 -15.65
C LEU A 28 -13.48 22.66 -16.78
N LYS A 29 -12.52 23.55 -17.08
CA LYS A 29 -12.60 24.51 -18.17
C LYS A 29 -11.37 24.41 -19.07
N ASN A 30 -11.53 24.66 -20.38
CA ASN A 30 -10.37 24.81 -21.24
C ASN A 30 -9.64 26.12 -20.91
N LEU A 31 -8.32 26.11 -20.89
CA LEU A 31 -7.53 27.32 -20.57
C LEU A 31 -7.82 28.46 -21.56
N ARG A 32 -8.19 28.19 -22.81
CA ARG A 32 -8.59 29.21 -23.79
C ARG A 32 -9.82 30.00 -23.36
N ASP A 33 -10.71 29.40 -22.58
CA ASP A 33 -11.95 30.04 -22.13
C ASP A 33 -11.67 31.10 -21.05
N TYR A 34 -10.47 31.06 -20.44
CA TYR A 34 -10.07 31.97 -19.38
C TYR A 34 -10.14 33.45 -19.79
N GLU A 35 -9.68 33.78 -21.02
CA GLU A 35 -9.71 35.18 -21.49
C GLU A 35 -11.15 35.72 -21.66
N SER A 36 -12.06 34.91 -22.20
CA SER A 36 -13.47 35.31 -22.35
C SER A 36 -14.14 35.46 -20.97
N MET A 37 -13.93 34.48 -20.10
CA MET A 37 -14.45 34.52 -18.73
C MET A 37 -13.93 35.72 -17.92
N LYS A 38 -12.68 36.12 -18.13
CA LYS A 38 -12.10 37.30 -17.49
C LYS A 38 -12.77 38.61 -17.99
N ARG A 39 -13.05 38.70 -19.30
CA ARG A 39 -13.75 39.87 -19.89
C ARG A 39 -15.17 40.00 -19.44
N GLU A 40 -15.87 38.88 -19.27
CA GLU A 40 -17.29 38.84 -18.87
C GLU A 40 -17.46 38.91 -17.33
N ASN A 41 -16.40 39.01 -16.57
CA ASN A 41 -16.42 39.01 -15.08
C ASN A 41 -17.11 37.76 -14.47
N VAL A 42 -17.17 36.66 -15.21
CA VAL A 42 -17.88 35.41 -14.87
C VAL A 42 -16.91 34.39 -14.25
N LEU A 43 -15.96 34.80 -13.43
CA LEU A 43 -15.17 33.82 -12.66
C LEU A 43 -16.05 33.36 -11.48
N PRO A 44 -16.53 32.11 -11.48
CA PRO A 44 -17.39 31.63 -10.43
C PRO A 44 -16.56 31.46 -9.14
N PHE A 45 -16.91 32.22 -8.12
CA PHE A 45 -16.49 31.99 -6.76
C PHE A 45 -17.64 31.34 -5.99
N SER A 46 -17.76 30.05 -6.06
CA SER A 46 -18.59 29.28 -5.14
C SER A 46 -17.69 28.70 -4.03
N LYS A 47 -18.17 28.77 -2.79
CA LYS A 47 -17.44 28.31 -1.61
C LYS A 47 -17.05 26.83 -1.68
N ASN A 48 -17.78 26.05 -2.46
CA ASN A 48 -17.64 24.59 -2.59
C ASN A 48 -17.22 24.13 -4.01
N GLU A 49 -16.73 25.05 -4.84
CA GLU A 49 -16.31 24.73 -6.19
C GLU A 49 -14.88 25.14 -6.48
N ILE A 50 -14.11 24.26 -7.08
CA ILE A 50 -12.76 24.52 -7.54
C ILE A 50 -12.76 24.54 -9.06
N THR A 51 -12.38 25.66 -9.68
CA THR A 51 -12.23 25.74 -11.15
C THR A 51 -10.81 25.33 -11.53
N VAL A 52 -10.71 24.29 -12.36
CA VAL A 52 -9.44 23.80 -12.90
C VAL A 52 -9.42 24.04 -14.42
N PHE A 53 -8.43 24.79 -14.88
CA PHE A 53 -8.20 25.00 -16.30
C PHE A 53 -7.23 23.94 -16.81
N TYR A 54 -7.64 23.17 -17.82
CA TYR A 54 -6.78 22.17 -18.45
C TYR A 54 -6.27 22.61 -19.80
N TYR A 55 -5.04 22.25 -20.12
CA TYR A 55 -4.43 22.45 -21.44
C TYR A 55 -3.27 21.49 -21.69
N ARG A 56 -2.88 21.36 -22.95
CA ARG A 56 -1.70 20.59 -23.34
C ARG A 56 -0.43 21.42 -23.10
N SER A 57 0.50 20.86 -22.37
CA SER A 57 1.74 21.54 -21.96
C SER A 57 2.65 21.88 -23.15
N ASP A 58 2.63 21.08 -24.22
CA ASP A 58 3.42 21.29 -25.45
C ASP A 58 2.87 22.44 -26.35
N LEU A 59 1.64 22.87 -26.09
CA LEU A 59 0.98 23.95 -26.82
C LEU A 59 1.08 25.33 -26.13
N ILE A 60 1.81 25.43 -25.03
CA ILE A 60 2.10 26.70 -24.35
C ILE A 60 3.47 27.18 -24.79
N SER A 61 3.53 28.41 -25.35
CA SER A 61 4.75 28.98 -25.98
C SER A 61 4.99 30.42 -25.53
N ASP A 62 6.21 30.90 -25.76
CA ASP A 62 6.63 32.31 -25.65
C ASP A 62 6.46 33.11 -26.94
N GLN A 63 6.21 32.46 -28.08
CA GLN A 63 6.09 33.07 -29.38
C GLN A 63 4.66 33.41 -29.76
N ASP A 64 4.47 34.49 -30.49
CA ASP A 64 3.22 34.86 -31.14
C ASP A 64 3.05 34.10 -32.44
N PHE A 65 2.01 33.26 -32.51
CA PHE A 65 1.63 32.64 -33.78
C PHE A 65 0.49 33.44 -34.41
N LYS A 66 0.78 34.10 -35.56
CA LYS A 66 -0.16 34.96 -36.31
C LYS A 66 -1.32 34.20 -36.99
N LYS A 67 -1.32 32.88 -37.01
CA LYS A 67 -2.42 32.08 -37.60
C LYS A 67 -3.52 31.80 -36.57
N LYS A 68 -4.72 32.25 -36.85
CA LYS A 68 -5.93 32.09 -36.01
C LYS A 68 -6.29 30.63 -35.65
N ASP A 69 -5.77 29.65 -36.41
CA ASP A 69 -6.11 28.23 -36.27
C ASP A 69 -5.10 27.41 -35.47
N THR A 70 -4.09 28.02 -34.86
CA THR A 70 -3.11 27.27 -34.06
C THR A 70 -3.67 26.98 -32.67
N LYS A 71 -3.59 25.72 -32.23
CA LYS A 71 -3.87 25.33 -30.86
C LYS A 71 -2.84 25.87 -29.85
N ILE A 72 -1.80 26.55 -30.33
CA ILE A 72 -0.73 27.11 -29.49
C ILE A 72 -1.19 28.42 -28.86
N ILE A 73 -0.93 28.54 -27.55
CA ILE A 73 -1.24 29.75 -26.78
C ILE A 73 0.03 30.42 -26.27
N LYS A 74 0.03 31.76 -26.23
CA LYS A 74 1.12 32.53 -25.67
C LYS A 74 0.94 32.66 -24.16
N TYR A 75 1.93 32.26 -23.37
CA TYR A 75 1.82 32.22 -21.91
C TYR A 75 1.57 33.62 -21.30
N THR A 76 2.11 34.67 -21.90
CA THR A 76 1.98 36.06 -21.41
C THR A 76 0.52 36.52 -21.30
N ASN A 77 -0.37 36.00 -22.18
CA ASN A 77 -1.80 36.33 -22.12
C ASN A 77 -2.49 35.71 -20.90
N TYR A 78 -1.87 34.73 -20.27
CA TYR A 78 -2.36 34.00 -19.12
C TYR A 78 -1.58 34.29 -17.84
N ASP A 79 -0.64 35.27 -17.87
CA ASP A 79 0.13 35.66 -16.69
C ASP A 79 -0.72 36.47 -15.71
N LYS A 80 -1.56 35.80 -14.94
CA LYS A 80 -2.36 36.35 -13.85
C LYS A 80 -1.45 36.82 -12.71
N ASN A 81 -0.53 37.73 -12.97
CA ASN A 81 0.48 38.17 -12.01
C ASN A 81 1.29 37.02 -11.37
N GLY A 82 1.37 35.86 -12.05
CA GLY A 82 2.01 34.65 -11.52
C GLY A 82 1.25 33.93 -10.43
N GLU A 83 -0.04 34.17 -10.24
CA GLU A 83 -0.88 33.60 -9.18
C GLU A 83 -1.49 32.23 -9.50
N TRP A 84 -0.97 31.56 -10.53
CA TRP A 84 -1.45 30.23 -10.87
C TRP A 84 -0.94 29.16 -9.92
N TYR A 85 -1.84 28.26 -9.52
CA TYR A 85 -1.50 26.97 -8.96
C TYR A 85 -1.46 25.98 -10.11
N ILE A 86 -0.28 25.48 -10.44
CA ILE A 86 -0.07 24.61 -11.60
C ILE A 86 0.17 23.19 -11.12
N LEU A 87 -0.62 22.25 -11.63
CA LEU A 87 -0.44 20.81 -11.42
C LEU A 87 0.19 20.22 -12.67
N LEU A 88 1.46 19.85 -12.62
CA LEU A 88 2.19 19.30 -13.74
C LEU A 88 2.37 17.80 -13.56
N ASP A 89 1.61 17.02 -14.32
CA ASP A 89 1.74 15.57 -14.37
C ASP A 89 2.85 15.16 -15.33
N GLU A 90 3.53 14.04 -15.03
CA GLU A 90 4.70 13.53 -15.74
C GLU A 90 5.84 14.57 -15.84
N ALA A 91 6.10 15.25 -14.72
CA ALA A 91 7.04 16.36 -14.63
C ALA A 91 8.49 15.98 -15.01
N HIS A 92 8.86 14.69 -14.88
CA HIS A 92 10.17 14.16 -15.25
C HIS A 92 10.56 14.40 -16.72
N LYS A 93 9.61 14.70 -17.60
CA LYS A 93 9.87 15.04 -19.01
C LYS A 93 10.43 16.45 -19.22
N GLY A 94 10.35 17.27 -18.19
CA GLY A 94 10.84 18.64 -18.19
C GLY A 94 11.78 18.93 -17.02
N ASP A 95 12.33 17.89 -16.37
CA ASP A 95 13.13 17.98 -15.15
C ASP A 95 14.53 18.58 -15.31
N LYS A 96 14.97 18.88 -16.54
CA LYS A 96 16.19 19.65 -16.76
C LYS A 96 15.96 21.10 -16.37
N GLU A 97 16.83 21.64 -15.54
CA GLU A 97 16.76 23.01 -14.99
C GLU A 97 16.56 24.07 -16.05
N ASP A 98 17.17 23.87 -17.24
CA ASP A 98 17.08 24.73 -18.41
C ASP A 98 15.89 24.42 -19.32
N SER A 99 14.95 23.57 -18.88
CA SER A 99 13.79 23.30 -19.70
C SER A 99 12.94 24.56 -19.87
N LYS A 100 12.76 24.97 -21.10
CA LYS A 100 11.95 26.14 -21.47
C LYS A 100 10.55 26.08 -20.87
N ARG A 101 9.97 24.88 -20.73
CA ARG A 101 8.66 24.67 -20.12
C ARG A 101 8.67 24.92 -18.61
N GLN A 102 9.67 24.44 -17.90
CA GLN A 102 9.83 24.70 -16.47
C GLN A 102 9.95 26.17 -16.16
N ILE A 103 10.72 26.93 -17.01
CA ILE A 103 10.84 28.38 -16.89
C ILE A 103 9.46 29.04 -17.07
N LEU A 104 8.69 28.70 -18.12
CA LEU A 104 7.36 29.26 -18.34
C LEU A 104 6.41 28.99 -17.17
N TYR A 105 6.38 27.74 -16.65
CA TYR A 105 5.54 27.40 -15.50
C TYR A 105 5.96 28.10 -14.23
N SER A 106 7.26 28.28 -14.01
CA SER A 106 7.80 29.03 -12.87
C SER A 106 7.38 30.51 -12.93
N ILE A 107 7.36 31.12 -14.14
CA ILE A 107 6.88 32.49 -14.32
C ILE A 107 5.39 32.59 -14.00
N LEU A 108 4.58 31.69 -14.55
CA LEU A 108 3.12 31.68 -14.35
C LEU A 108 2.72 31.39 -12.88
N SER A 109 3.57 30.69 -12.14
CA SER A 109 3.32 30.31 -10.73
C SER A 109 4.17 31.09 -9.70
N ARG A 110 4.86 32.19 -10.11
CA ARG A 110 5.81 32.88 -9.24
C ARG A 110 5.19 33.39 -7.92
N ASN A 111 3.91 33.77 -7.93
CA ASN A 111 3.12 34.16 -6.77
C ASN A 111 2.05 33.09 -6.38
N GLY A 112 1.93 32.04 -7.14
CA GLY A 112 1.15 30.83 -6.88
C GLY A 112 2.03 29.67 -6.45
N PHE A 113 1.78 28.46 -7.00
CA PHE A 113 2.57 27.25 -6.71
C PHE A 113 2.67 26.31 -7.91
N LEU A 114 3.85 25.70 -8.13
CA LEU A 114 4.05 24.66 -9.13
C LEU A 114 4.20 23.30 -8.44
N PHE A 115 3.23 22.42 -8.64
CA PHE A 115 3.25 21.05 -8.14
C PHE A 115 3.71 20.12 -9.26
N ASN A 116 4.83 19.46 -9.07
CA ASN A 116 5.35 18.45 -9.98
C ASN A 116 4.98 17.05 -9.48
N PHE A 117 4.31 16.28 -10.32
CA PHE A 117 3.96 14.88 -10.05
C PHE A 117 4.71 13.98 -11.02
N SER A 118 5.35 12.95 -10.54
CA SER A 118 5.97 11.90 -11.33
C SER A 118 6.12 10.60 -10.53
N ALA A 119 5.98 9.48 -11.21
CA ALA A 119 6.33 8.18 -10.66
C ALA A 119 7.84 7.85 -10.75
N THR A 120 8.62 8.66 -11.49
CA THR A 120 9.98 8.32 -11.91
C THR A 120 10.92 9.51 -11.89
N PHE A 121 10.93 10.29 -10.81
CA PHE A 121 11.97 11.29 -10.59
C PHE A 121 13.35 10.64 -10.48
N THR A 122 14.36 11.26 -11.04
CA THR A 122 15.76 10.76 -11.05
C THR A 122 16.78 11.81 -10.63
N ASP A 123 16.40 13.08 -10.56
CA ASP A 123 17.28 14.17 -10.15
C ASP A 123 17.36 14.24 -8.60
N PRO A 124 18.57 14.30 -7.99
CA PRO A 124 18.72 14.45 -6.55
C PRO A 124 17.97 15.67 -5.95
N ARG A 125 17.83 16.76 -6.73
CA ARG A 125 17.09 17.96 -6.31
C ARG A 125 15.59 17.68 -6.16
N ASP A 126 15.02 16.82 -7.01
CA ASP A 126 13.62 16.42 -6.90
C ASP A 126 13.38 15.63 -5.60
N PHE A 127 14.33 14.79 -5.18
CA PHE A 127 14.24 14.08 -3.91
C PHE A 127 14.33 15.01 -2.71
N ALA A 128 15.25 15.99 -2.74
CA ALA A 128 15.38 16.97 -1.66
C ALA A 128 14.14 17.85 -1.49
N THR A 129 13.45 18.18 -2.59
CA THR A 129 12.24 19.02 -2.59
C THR A 129 10.94 18.24 -2.58
N CYS A 130 10.99 16.90 -2.50
CA CYS A 130 9.82 16.02 -2.46
C CYS A 130 9.02 16.23 -1.17
N ALA A 131 7.80 16.74 -1.31
CA ALA A 131 6.89 16.94 -0.17
C ALA A 131 6.15 15.67 0.26
N PHE A 132 5.86 14.77 -0.68
CA PHE A 132 5.17 13.52 -0.40
C PHE A 132 5.72 12.39 -1.28
N ARG A 133 6.12 11.29 -0.63
CA ARG A 133 6.67 10.12 -1.31
C ARG A 133 5.78 8.92 -1.05
N PHE A 134 5.27 8.31 -2.13
CA PHE A 134 4.50 7.06 -2.10
C PHE A 134 4.94 6.18 -3.27
N ASN A 135 5.97 5.38 -3.04
CA ASN A 135 6.59 4.58 -4.08
C ASN A 135 5.81 3.29 -4.39
N LEU A 136 6.25 2.55 -5.41
CA LEU A 136 5.61 1.30 -5.85
C LEU A 136 5.57 0.25 -4.73
N ALA A 137 6.62 0.15 -3.92
CA ALA A 137 6.67 -0.80 -2.80
C ALA A 137 5.61 -0.45 -1.74
N ASP A 138 5.49 0.83 -1.38
CA ASP A 138 4.47 1.31 -0.44
C ASP A 138 3.05 1.11 -1.00
N PHE A 139 2.85 1.36 -2.30
CA PHE A 139 1.57 1.13 -2.97
C PHE A 139 1.14 -0.33 -2.87
N ILE A 140 2.07 -1.28 -3.07
CA ILE A 140 1.80 -2.72 -2.98
C ILE A 140 1.57 -3.14 -1.53
N ARG A 141 2.47 -2.78 -0.60
CA ARG A 141 2.39 -3.15 0.82
C ARG A 141 1.08 -2.67 1.47
N ASN A 142 0.61 -1.48 1.10
CA ASN A 142 -0.65 -0.92 1.59
C ASN A 142 -1.90 -1.47 0.89
N GLY A 143 -1.76 -2.49 0.04
CA GLY A 143 -2.88 -3.19 -0.58
C GLY A 143 -3.57 -2.47 -1.73
N TYR A 144 -3.01 -1.36 -2.23
CA TYR A 144 -3.53 -0.62 -3.39
C TYR A 144 -3.20 -1.30 -4.72
N GLY A 145 -2.23 -2.22 -4.74
CA GLY A 145 -1.78 -2.93 -5.93
C GLY A 145 -1.86 -4.44 -5.83
N LYS A 146 -1.81 -5.10 -6.98
CA LYS A 146 -1.59 -6.54 -7.09
C LYS A 146 -0.23 -6.91 -6.53
N HIS A 147 -0.10 -8.12 -5.99
CA HIS A 147 1.21 -8.71 -5.71
C HIS A 147 2.02 -8.84 -6.99
N ILE A 148 3.33 -8.68 -6.96
CA ILE A 148 4.20 -8.90 -8.12
C ILE A 148 4.92 -10.24 -7.96
N TYR A 149 4.68 -11.12 -8.92
CA TYR A 149 5.45 -12.35 -9.10
C TYR A 149 6.42 -12.18 -10.28
N LEU A 150 7.71 -12.29 -10.03
CA LEU A 150 8.73 -12.25 -11.07
C LEU A 150 9.18 -13.67 -11.37
N SER A 151 9.03 -14.11 -12.61
CA SER A 151 9.51 -15.43 -13.06
C SER A 151 11.04 -15.47 -13.01
N SER A 152 11.59 -16.49 -12.37
CA SER A 152 13.04 -16.71 -12.29
C SER A 152 13.63 -17.38 -13.52
N SER A 153 12.78 -17.96 -14.38
CA SER A 153 13.27 -18.58 -15.60
C SER A 153 13.68 -17.52 -16.62
N GLU A 154 14.95 -17.51 -16.98
CA GLU A 154 15.45 -16.68 -18.06
C GLU A 154 14.76 -17.06 -19.36
N ILE A 155 14.01 -16.13 -19.93
CA ILE A 155 13.45 -16.28 -21.27
C ILE A 155 14.54 -15.83 -22.27
N ASP A 156 15.62 -16.57 -22.33
CA ASP A 156 16.74 -16.29 -23.24
C ASP A 156 16.40 -16.51 -24.73
N ALA A 157 15.32 -17.21 -25.00
CA ALA A 157 14.95 -17.65 -26.35
C ALA A 157 14.76 -16.52 -27.39
N PHE A 158 14.54 -15.29 -26.95
CA PHE A 158 14.43 -14.13 -27.83
C PHE A 158 15.70 -13.26 -27.88
N ARG A 159 16.78 -13.67 -27.21
CA ARG A 159 18.00 -12.90 -27.05
C ARG A 159 18.90 -12.85 -28.29
N ARG A 160 18.94 -13.96 -29.07
CA ARG A 160 19.77 -14.09 -30.27
C ARG A 160 19.01 -14.84 -31.36
N LYS A 161 19.14 -14.41 -32.61
CA LYS A 161 18.43 -14.99 -33.75
C LYS A 161 18.82 -16.46 -34.00
N ASP A 162 20.03 -16.84 -33.65
CA ASP A 162 20.66 -18.10 -34.08
C ASP A 162 20.83 -19.10 -32.95
N ASP A 163 20.62 -18.75 -31.68
CA ASP A 163 20.97 -19.61 -30.53
C ASP A 163 19.81 -20.48 -29.99
N PHE A 164 18.57 -20.25 -30.43
CA PHE A 164 17.41 -21.01 -29.94
C PHE A 164 16.63 -21.65 -31.08
N SER A 165 16.26 -22.88 -30.86
CA SER A 165 15.40 -23.60 -31.81
C SER A 165 14.01 -22.96 -31.88
N LYS A 166 13.34 -23.08 -33.00
CA LYS A 166 11.95 -22.63 -33.17
C LYS A 166 11.01 -23.23 -32.11
N LEU A 167 11.33 -24.42 -31.63
CA LEU A 167 10.55 -25.14 -30.63
C LEU A 167 10.64 -24.53 -29.24
N GLU A 168 11.80 -24.00 -28.81
CA GLU A 168 11.97 -23.34 -27.52
C GLU A 168 11.20 -22.02 -27.45
N LYS A 169 11.20 -21.23 -28.55
CA LYS A 169 10.41 -20.01 -28.64
C LYS A 169 8.93 -20.27 -28.48
N GLN A 170 8.43 -21.33 -29.15
CA GLN A 170 7.03 -21.78 -29.03
C GLN A 170 6.70 -22.19 -27.58
N LYS A 171 7.61 -22.85 -26.88
CA LYS A 171 7.43 -23.32 -25.51
C LYS A 171 7.24 -22.16 -24.52
N ILE A 172 7.98 -21.07 -24.65
CA ILE A 172 7.86 -19.90 -23.83
C ILE A 172 6.49 -19.22 -24.01
N VAL A 173 6.06 -19.07 -25.27
CA VAL A 173 4.72 -18.54 -25.54
C VAL A 173 3.65 -19.44 -24.96
N LEU A 174 3.80 -20.75 -25.10
CA LEU A 174 2.89 -21.75 -24.52
C LEU A 174 2.79 -21.62 -22.99
N LYS A 175 3.91 -21.53 -22.27
CA LYS A 175 3.94 -21.32 -20.82
C LYS A 175 3.13 -20.09 -20.43
N THR A 176 3.31 -18.99 -21.17
CA THR A 176 2.58 -17.74 -20.94
C THR A 176 1.07 -17.91 -21.17
N LEU A 177 0.65 -18.60 -22.26
CA LEU A 177 -0.76 -18.82 -22.53
C LEU A 177 -1.42 -19.82 -21.56
N ILE A 178 -0.68 -20.83 -21.11
CA ILE A 178 -1.15 -21.77 -20.07
C ILE A 178 -1.44 -21.02 -18.76
N LEU A 179 -0.52 -20.14 -18.33
CA LEU A 179 -0.70 -19.36 -17.13
C LEU A 179 -1.86 -18.36 -17.27
N LEU A 180 -2.00 -17.69 -18.41
CA LEU A 180 -3.14 -16.83 -18.70
C LEU A 180 -4.46 -17.61 -18.62
N THR A 181 -4.48 -18.83 -19.16
CA THR A 181 -5.64 -19.74 -19.08
C THR A 181 -5.99 -20.09 -17.62
N TYR A 182 -4.96 -20.38 -16.80
CA TYR A 182 -5.13 -20.62 -15.37
C TYR A 182 -5.79 -19.43 -14.67
N ILE A 183 -5.33 -18.22 -14.92
CA ILE A 183 -5.90 -16.99 -14.34
C ILE A 183 -7.35 -16.80 -14.78
N HIS A 184 -7.66 -17.03 -16.08
CA HIS A 184 -9.03 -16.95 -16.58
C HIS A 184 -9.98 -17.97 -15.94
N LYS A 185 -9.51 -19.19 -15.66
CA LYS A 185 -10.32 -20.20 -14.95
C LYS A 185 -10.71 -19.72 -13.54
N TYR A 186 -9.79 -19.05 -12.82
CA TYR A 186 -10.10 -18.46 -11.51
C TYR A 186 -11.03 -17.25 -11.61
N PHE A 187 -10.83 -16.40 -12.62
CA PHE A 187 -11.74 -15.30 -12.90
C PHE A 187 -13.18 -15.79 -13.12
N GLU A 188 -13.41 -16.82 -13.94
CA GLU A 188 -14.73 -17.42 -14.12
C GLU A 188 -15.30 -18.00 -12.82
N LYS A 189 -14.47 -18.68 -12.00
CA LYS A 189 -14.91 -19.20 -10.70
C LYS A 189 -15.38 -18.09 -9.76
N ILE A 190 -14.65 -16.98 -9.69
CA ILE A 190 -15.01 -15.83 -8.85
C ILE A 190 -16.32 -15.20 -9.33
N ARG A 191 -16.49 -15.00 -10.62
CA ARG A 191 -17.70 -14.39 -11.20
C ARG A 191 -18.97 -15.22 -11.09
N ARG A 192 -18.87 -16.50 -10.72
CA ARG A 192 -20.04 -17.32 -10.34
C ARG A 192 -20.69 -16.86 -9.05
N TYR A 193 -19.90 -16.25 -8.14
CA TYR A 193 -20.43 -15.73 -6.88
C TYR A 193 -21.01 -14.32 -7.06
N GLU A 194 -20.32 -13.48 -7.84
CA GLU A 194 -20.81 -12.14 -8.19
C GLU A 194 -20.23 -11.71 -9.54
N LYS A 195 -21.10 -11.39 -10.50
CA LYS A 195 -20.72 -11.11 -11.90
C LYS A 195 -19.92 -9.83 -12.09
N THR A 196 -19.93 -8.93 -11.11
CA THR A 196 -19.24 -7.62 -11.17
C THR A 196 -17.85 -7.63 -10.57
N LEU A 197 -17.42 -8.79 -9.99
CA LEU A 197 -16.11 -8.89 -9.35
C LEU A 197 -14.98 -9.00 -10.37
N TYR A 198 -13.97 -8.20 -10.15
CA TYR A 198 -12.74 -8.13 -10.94
C TYR A 198 -12.96 -7.91 -12.44
N HIS A 199 -11.90 -7.52 -13.10
CA HIS A 199 -11.87 -7.34 -14.55
C HIS A 199 -11.31 -8.58 -15.24
N ARG A 200 -11.71 -8.79 -16.50
CA ARG A 200 -11.21 -9.90 -17.31
C ARG A 200 -9.69 -9.80 -17.45
N PRO A 201 -8.92 -10.88 -17.17
CA PRO A 201 -7.47 -10.88 -17.26
C PRO A 201 -6.94 -10.49 -18.64
N LEU A 202 -5.78 -9.82 -18.66
CA LEU A 202 -5.14 -9.35 -19.87
C LEU A 202 -3.63 -9.63 -19.81
N LEU A 203 -3.08 -10.20 -20.89
CA LEU A 203 -1.65 -10.31 -21.12
C LEU A 203 -1.15 -9.09 -21.89
N LEU A 204 -0.11 -8.44 -21.38
CA LEU A 204 0.64 -7.40 -22.07
C LEU A 204 1.93 -7.99 -22.63
N ALA A 205 2.11 -8.01 -23.95
CA ALA A 205 3.36 -8.36 -24.60
C ALA A 205 4.07 -7.10 -25.08
N LEU A 206 5.18 -6.75 -24.43
CA LEU A 206 5.86 -5.49 -24.56
C LEU A 206 7.23 -5.66 -25.19
N VAL A 207 7.47 -4.93 -26.27
CA VAL A 207 8.68 -5.04 -27.07
C VAL A 207 9.42 -3.71 -27.15
N ASN A 208 10.74 -3.80 -27.30
CA ASN A 208 11.56 -2.61 -27.49
C ASN A 208 11.54 -2.10 -28.95
N SER A 209 11.42 -2.98 -29.92
CA SER A 209 11.47 -2.67 -31.36
C SER A 209 10.28 -3.28 -32.11
N VAL A 210 9.64 -2.45 -32.94
CA VAL A 210 8.46 -2.84 -33.73
C VAL A 210 8.78 -2.96 -35.22
N ASN A 211 9.72 -2.14 -35.73
CA ASN A 211 9.91 -1.90 -37.17
C ASN A 211 11.17 -2.52 -37.77
N LYS A 212 11.89 -3.38 -37.06
CA LYS A 212 13.03 -4.11 -37.62
C LYS A 212 12.58 -5.44 -38.24
N PRO A 213 13.22 -5.92 -39.33
CA PRO A 213 13.00 -7.29 -39.80
C PRO A 213 13.24 -8.31 -38.68
N ASP A 214 12.38 -9.34 -38.61
CA ASP A 214 12.34 -10.29 -37.47
C ASP A 214 12.26 -9.60 -36.09
N ALA A 215 11.50 -8.51 -36.04
CA ALA A 215 11.23 -7.83 -34.77
C ALA A 215 10.63 -8.81 -33.75
N ASP A 216 10.98 -8.61 -32.50
CA ASP A 216 10.51 -9.46 -31.38
C ASP A 216 9.00 -9.65 -31.36
N LEU A 217 8.25 -8.62 -31.74
CA LEU A 217 6.81 -8.65 -31.85
C LEU A 217 6.34 -9.61 -32.96
N GLN A 218 7.03 -9.65 -34.10
CA GLN A 218 6.74 -10.55 -35.21
C GLN A 218 6.96 -12.00 -34.77
N LEU A 219 8.08 -12.29 -34.10
CA LEU A 219 8.39 -13.63 -33.61
C LEU A 219 7.35 -14.12 -32.59
N PHE A 220 6.99 -13.28 -31.63
CA PHE A 220 5.94 -13.58 -30.66
C PHE A 220 4.59 -13.84 -31.35
N PHE A 221 4.20 -12.99 -32.31
CA PHE A 221 2.95 -13.13 -33.04
C PHE A 221 2.89 -14.41 -33.87
N ARG A 222 4.01 -14.80 -34.55
CA ARG A 222 4.08 -16.08 -35.31
C ARG A 222 3.83 -17.29 -34.42
N GLU A 223 4.33 -17.29 -33.17
CA GLU A 223 4.08 -18.40 -32.26
C GLU A 223 2.62 -18.42 -31.79
N ILE A 224 1.98 -17.25 -31.56
CA ILE A 224 0.55 -17.15 -31.31
C ILE A 224 -0.25 -17.73 -32.48
N GLU A 225 0.16 -17.44 -33.72
CA GLU A 225 -0.48 -17.99 -34.93
C GLU A 225 -0.32 -19.51 -35.03
N ASN A 226 0.88 -20.05 -34.79
CA ASN A 226 1.17 -21.49 -34.84
C ASN A 226 0.33 -22.24 -33.81
N ILE A 227 0.26 -21.73 -32.55
CA ILE A 227 -0.51 -22.34 -31.48
C ILE A 227 -2.02 -22.29 -31.77
N ALA A 228 -2.50 -21.27 -32.48
CA ALA A 228 -3.91 -21.18 -32.87
C ALA A 228 -4.36 -22.23 -33.92
N ARG A 229 -3.42 -22.66 -34.77
CA ARG A 229 -3.73 -23.59 -35.88
C ARG A 229 -3.87 -25.01 -35.44
N GLU A 230 -3.01 -25.47 -34.52
CA GLU A 230 -2.95 -26.85 -34.08
C GLU A 230 -2.37 -27.02 -32.68
N LYS A 231 -2.67 -28.13 -32.00
CA LYS A 231 -2.07 -28.43 -30.68
C LYS A 231 -0.56 -28.58 -30.84
N PRO A 232 0.25 -27.74 -30.15
CA PRO A 232 1.70 -27.86 -30.21
C PRO A 232 2.20 -29.17 -29.59
N ARG A 233 3.23 -29.79 -30.19
CA ARG A 233 3.87 -31.01 -29.65
C ARG A 233 4.46 -30.80 -28.24
N LEU A 234 4.90 -29.58 -27.95
CA LEU A 234 5.52 -29.19 -26.67
C LEU A 234 4.51 -28.78 -25.60
N PHE A 235 3.21 -28.93 -25.83
CA PHE A 235 2.18 -28.46 -24.88
C PHE A 235 2.36 -29.07 -23.49
N ASP A 236 2.52 -30.41 -23.41
CA ASP A 236 2.59 -31.08 -22.12
C ASP A 236 3.93 -30.79 -21.41
N SER A 237 5.05 -30.68 -22.14
CA SER A 237 6.35 -30.27 -21.60
C SER A 237 6.33 -28.82 -21.08
N ALA A 238 5.71 -27.88 -21.81
CA ALA A 238 5.58 -26.51 -21.40
C ALA A 238 4.72 -26.36 -20.10
N LYS A 239 3.67 -27.18 -19.99
CA LYS A 239 2.82 -27.27 -18.82
C LYS A 239 3.56 -27.79 -17.58
N GLU A 240 4.35 -28.83 -17.74
CA GLU A 240 5.17 -29.38 -16.66
C GLU A 240 6.23 -28.39 -16.18
N GLU A 241 6.90 -27.71 -17.09
CA GLU A 241 7.91 -26.72 -16.74
C GLU A 241 7.32 -25.54 -15.96
N ILE A 242 6.17 -24.98 -16.36
CA ILE A 242 5.55 -23.89 -15.61
C ILE A 242 5.09 -24.33 -14.21
N ILE A 243 4.64 -25.58 -14.07
CA ILE A 243 4.28 -26.14 -12.76
C ILE A 243 5.52 -26.25 -11.86
N ASN A 244 6.65 -26.73 -12.40
CA ASN A 244 7.89 -26.86 -11.65
C ASN A 244 8.42 -25.47 -11.24
N GLU A 245 8.45 -24.51 -12.17
CA GLU A 245 8.86 -23.13 -11.90
C GLU A 245 8.05 -22.50 -10.77
N LEU A 246 6.72 -22.58 -10.83
CA LEU A 246 5.84 -22.04 -9.78
C LEU A 246 5.94 -22.82 -8.45
N SER A 247 6.41 -24.07 -8.48
CA SER A 247 6.64 -24.88 -7.28
C SER A 247 7.95 -24.52 -6.58
N ASP A 248 8.99 -24.22 -7.36
CA ASP A 248 10.34 -23.98 -6.87
C ASP A 248 10.55 -22.51 -6.45
N TYR A 249 9.93 -21.59 -7.17
CA TYR A 249 10.04 -20.16 -6.88
C TYR A 249 8.67 -19.56 -6.56
N LYS A 250 8.43 -19.24 -5.30
CA LYS A 250 7.12 -18.77 -4.79
C LYS A 250 7.11 -17.33 -4.30
N LYS A 251 8.26 -16.66 -4.30
CA LYS A 251 8.40 -15.33 -3.65
C LYS A 251 7.76 -14.21 -4.46
N TYR A 252 7.08 -13.33 -3.73
CA TYR A 252 6.62 -12.06 -4.27
C TYR A 252 7.66 -10.95 -4.09
N GLN A 253 7.60 -9.95 -4.97
CA GLN A 253 8.42 -8.75 -4.84
C GLN A 253 7.79 -7.77 -3.84
N PHE A 254 8.60 -7.16 -2.99
CA PHE A 254 8.22 -6.23 -1.93
C PHE A 254 7.40 -6.81 -0.75
N GLU A 255 7.14 -8.10 -0.74
CA GLU A 255 6.34 -8.77 0.27
C GLU A 255 7.03 -10.10 0.61
N ASP A 256 8.15 -10.02 1.35
CA ASP A 256 9.06 -11.14 1.60
C ASP A 256 8.40 -12.32 2.36
N ASP A 257 7.31 -12.04 3.07
CA ASP A 257 6.58 -13.02 3.89
C ASP A 257 5.40 -13.67 3.15
N LEU A 258 5.15 -13.26 1.92
CA LEU A 258 4.04 -13.79 1.15
C LEU A 258 4.53 -14.70 0.03
N GLU A 259 4.04 -15.93 0.00
CA GLU A 259 4.32 -16.87 -1.06
C GLU A 259 3.13 -17.02 -2.01
N PHE A 260 3.45 -17.25 -3.30
CA PHE A 260 2.45 -17.64 -4.28
C PHE A 260 2.12 -19.12 -4.11
N VAL A 261 0.91 -19.40 -3.65
CA VAL A 261 0.38 -20.76 -3.54
C VAL A 261 -0.60 -20.98 -4.67
N PHE A 262 -0.31 -21.96 -5.55
CA PHE A 262 -1.16 -22.29 -6.68
C PHE A 262 -1.78 -23.67 -6.56
N ASP A 263 -2.94 -23.84 -7.20
CA ASP A 263 -3.62 -25.13 -7.27
C ASP A 263 -3.06 -25.98 -8.42
N LYS A 264 -2.15 -26.89 -8.08
CA LYS A 264 -1.53 -27.81 -9.04
C LYS A 264 -2.56 -28.63 -9.82
N LYS A 265 -3.69 -29.02 -9.19
CA LYS A 265 -4.74 -29.82 -9.85
C LYS A 265 -5.33 -29.08 -11.05
N ILE A 266 -5.62 -27.78 -10.88
CA ILE A 266 -6.18 -26.97 -11.97
C ILE A 266 -5.20 -26.84 -13.13
N PHE A 267 -3.88 -26.69 -12.85
CA PHE A 267 -2.88 -26.67 -13.92
C PHE A 267 -2.83 -27.99 -14.70
N VAL A 268 -2.86 -29.13 -13.99
CA VAL A 268 -2.86 -30.45 -14.61
C VAL A 268 -4.07 -30.64 -15.54
N GLU A 269 -5.24 -30.14 -15.15
CA GLU A 269 -6.48 -30.18 -15.90
C GLU A 269 -6.53 -29.27 -17.14
N ILE A 270 -5.60 -28.29 -17.25
CA ILE A 270 -5.59 -27.40 -18.42
C ILE A 270 -5.22 -28.19 -19.68
N GLY A 271 -6.15 -28.24 -20.61
CA GLY A 271 -5.97 -28.79 -21.94
C GLY A 271 -5.78 -27.72 -23.03
N TYR A 272 -5.40 -28.13 -24.21
CA TYR A 272 -5.29 -27.24 -25.37
C TYR A 272 -6.64 -26.55 -25.71
N GLU A 273 -7.76 -27.25 -25.52
CA GLU A 273 -9.10 -26.67 -25.71
C GLU A 273 -9.39 -25.51 -24.74
N ASP A 274 -8.80 -25.55 -23.53
CA ASP A 274 -8.90 -24.44 -22.59
C ASP A 274 -8.15 -23.19 -23.11
N ILE A 275 -6.98 -23.36 -23.72
CA ILE A 275 -6.27 -22.23 -24.36
C ILE A 275 -7.12 -21.66 -25.48
N LEU A 276 -7.70 -22.50 -26.35
CA LEU A 276 -8.58 -22.03 -27.39
C LEU A 276 -9.77 -21.25 -26.83
N LYS A 277 -10.38 -21.75 -25.78
CA LYS A 277 -11.54 -21.10 -25.12
C LYS A 277 -11.18 -19.78 -24.46
N TYR A 278 -10.14 -19.75 -23.61
CA TYR A 278 -9.86 -18.62 -22.72
C TYR A 278 -8.95 -17.57 -23.33
N VAL A 279 -8.09 -17.97 -24.28
CA VAL A 279 -7.17 -17.04 -24.94
C VAL A 279 -7.71 -16.63 -26.31
N TYR A 280 -8.13 -17.57 -27.15
CA TYR A 280 -8.54 -17.30 -28.53
C TYR A 280 -10.05 -17.13 -28.71
N ASN A 281 -10.83 -17.21 -27.66
CA ASN A 281 -12.31 -17.03 -27.66
C ASN A 281 -13.05 -18.02 -28.58
N THR A 282 -12.56 -19.22 -28.77
CA THR A 282 -13.13 -20.26 -29.63
C THR A 282 -12.98 -21.66 -29.00
N LYS A 283 -13.66 -22.64 -29.55
CA LYS A 283 -13.50 -24.04 -29.14
C LYS A 283 -12.74 -24.88 -30.18
N LYS A 284 -12.45 -24.31 -31.36
CA LYS A 284 -11.82 -24.99 -32.45
C LYS A 284 -10.59 -24.25 -32.95
N PRO A 285 -9.49 -24.94 -33.32
CA PRO A 285 -8.36 -24.35 -34.00
C PRO A 285 -8.78 -23.62 -35.27
N GLY A 286 -8.01 -22.65 -35.70
CA GLY A 286 -8.28 -21.86 -36.88
C GLY A 286 -7.12 -21.01 -37.32
N THR A 287 -7.23 -20.39 -38.49
CA THR A 287 -6.27 -19.41 -38.98
C THR A 287 -6.64 -18.00 -38.46
N ILE A 288 -5.67 -17.12 -38.40
CA ILE A 288 -5.88 -15.73 -37.96
C ILE A 288 -6.54 -14.92 -39.07
N GLU A 289 -7.54 -14.14 -38.69
CA GLU A 289 -8.17 -13.09 -39.48
C GLU A 289 -7.83 -11.74 -38.86
N ILE A 290 -7.47 -10.75 -39.70
CA ILE A 290 -7.02 -9.42 -39.29
C ILE A 290 -8.11 -8.39 -39.55
N SER A 291 -8.25 -7.44 -38.60
CA SER A 291 -9.09 -6.27 -38.78
C SER A 291 -8.36 -5.01 -38.37
N PHE A 292 -8.48 -3.97 -39.21
CA PHE A 292 -7.95 -2.64 -38.92
C PHE A 292 -8.77 -1.57 -39.63
N ARG A 293 -8.77 -0.36 -39.12
CA ARG A 293 -9.38 0.79 -39.77
C ARG A 293 -8.47 1.34 -40.85
N PRO A 294 -8.95 1.57 -42.07
CA PRO A 294 -8.16 2.24 -43.10
C PRO A 294 -7.68 3.64 -42.69
N SER A 295 -8.49 4.35 -41.90
CA SER A 295 -8.19 5.70 -41.36
C SER A 295 -7.30 5.71 -40.12
N ASP A 296 -7.18 4.59 -39.37
CA ASP A 296 -6.34 4.49 -38.16
C ASP A 296 -5.61 3.12 -38.15
N LYS A 297 -4.49 3.06 -38.83
CA LYS A 297 -3.64 1.88 -38.89
C LYS A 297 -2.77 1.65 -37.65
N SER A 298 -2.96 2.46 -36.60
CA SER A 298 -2.27 2.30 -35.32
C SER A 298 -2.81 1.17 -34.47
N GLN A 299 -3.97 0.60 -34.84
CA GLN A 299 -4.64 -0.50 -34.16
C GLN A 299 -4.93 -1.62 -35.13
N VAL A 300 -4.52 -2.85 -34.78
CA VAL A 300 -4.78 -4.07 -35.54
C VAL A 300 -5.32 -5.12 -34.61
N ALA A 301 -6.54 -5.57 -34.83
CA ALA A 301 -7.22 -6.59 -34.03
C ALA A 301 -7.20 -7.94 -34.76
N PHE A 302 -7.15 -9.02 -33.95
CA PHE A 302 -7.02 -10.40 -34.44
C PHE A 302 -8.12 -11.28 -33.87
N LYS A 303 -8.75 -12.07 -34.73
CA LYS A 303 -9.65 -13.17 -34.36
C LYS A 303 -9.27 -14.43 -35.13
N LEU A 304 -9.81 -15.58 -34.72
CA LEU A 304 -9.72 -16.79 -35.53
C LEU A 304 -10.88 -16.87 -36.49
N THR A 305 -10.68 -17.50 -37.63
CA THR A 305 -11.74 -17.82 -38.62
C THR A 305 -12.86 -18.65 -38.01
N THR A 306 -12.61 -19.30 -36.87
CA THR A 306 -13.56 -20.12 -36.10
C THR A 306 -14.28 -19.35 -35.01
N SER A 307 -14.09 -18.04 -34.93
CA SER A 307 -14.68 -17.17 -33.88
C SER A 307 -15.06 -15.79 -34.44
N ASP A 308 -16.20 -15.25 -33.96
CA ASP A 308 -16.58 -13.86 -34.24
C ASP A 308 -15.97 -12.87 -33.24
N ARG A 309 -15.25 -13.36 -32.22
CA ARG A 309 -14.70 -12.57 -31.10
C ARG A 309 -13.22 -12.36 -31.29
N TYR A 310 -12.77 -11.08 -31.17
CA TYR A 310 -11.38 -10.73 -31.23
C TYR A 310 -10.66 -11.12 -29.95
N PHE A 311 -9.50 -11.75 -30.04
CA PHE A 311 -8.73 -12.20 -28.86
C PHE A 311 -7.47 -11.37 -28.59
N ALA A 312 -6.94 -10.70 -29.64
CA ALA A 312 -5.70 -9.95 -29.51
C ALA A 312 -5.75 -8.61 -30.24
N LEU A 313 -4.96 -7.67 -29.76
CA LEU A 313 -4.80 -6.33 -30.35
C LEU A 313 -3.33 -5.93 -30.36
N ILE A 314 -2.85 -5.45 -31.52
CA ILE A 314 -1.60 -4.69 -31.64
C ILE A 314 -1.96 -3.21 -31.59
N LYS A 315 -1.30 -2.45 -30.68
CA LYS A 315 -1.36 -0.99 -30.61
C LYS A 315 0.03 -0.41 -30.69
N THR A 316 0.29 0.31 -31.77
CA THR A 316 1.58 0.97 -32.06
C THR A 316 1.34 2.37 -32.62
N GLY A 317 2.35 3.19 -32.83
CA GLY A 317 2.19 4.50 -33.49
C GLY A 317 1.65 4.37 -34.94
N GLU A 318 2.15 3.36 -35.65
CA GLU A 318 1.72 2.98 -37.00
C GLU A 318 1.70 1.46 -37.09
N MET A 319 1.02 0.91 -38.10
CA MET A 319 1.04 -0.53 -38.36
C MET A 319 2.50 -0.99 -38.60
N PRO A 320 2.99 -2.05 -37.92
CA PRO A 320 4.33 -2.58 -38.13
C PRO A 320 4.60 -2.95 -39.57
N GLU A 321 5.78 -2.63 -40.08
CA GLU A 321 6.15 -2.90 -41.50
C GLU A 321 6.08 -4.38 -41.85
N TRP A 322 6.51 -5.28 -40.96
CA TRP A 322 6.41 -6.72 -41.18
C TRP A 322 4.97 -7.17 -41.40
N LEU A 323 4.01 -6.57 -40.66
CA LEU A 323 2.60 -6.88 -40.82
C LEU A 323 2.03 -6.30 -42.12
N LYS A 324 2.46 -5.08 -42.53
CA LYS A 324 2.09 -4.49 -43.82
C LYS A 324 2.55 -5.40 -44.98
N ASN A 325 3.78 -5.94 -44.89
CA ASN A 325 4.35 -6.81 -45.91
C ASN A 325 3.71 -8.18 -45.98
N GLU A 326 3.12 -8.66 -44.87
CA GLU A 326 2.48 -9.97 -44.75
C GLU A 326 0.95 -9.93 -44.83
N LEU A 327 0.34 -8.78 -45.09
CA LEU A 327 -1.13 -8.64 -45.13
C LEU A 327 -1.80 -9.59 -46.11
N ASN A 328 -1.13 -9.92 -47.26
CA ASN A 328 -1.65 -10.83 -48.24
C ASN A 328 -1.79 -12.32 -47.76
N ARG A 329 -1.17 -12.65 -46.62
CA ARG A 329 -1.25 -13.98 -46.01
C ARG A 329 -2.50 -14.16 -45.16
N PHE A 330 -3.19 -13.09 -44.81
CA PHE A 330 -4.30 -13.10 -43.89
C PHE A 330 -5.62 -12.72 -44.55
N ASN A 331 -6.71 -13.28 -44.06
CA ASN A 331 -8.03 -12.78 -44.39
C ASN A 331 -8.25 -11.41 -43.71
N ILE A 332 -8.52 -10.38 -44.51
CA ILE A 332 -8.73 -9.03 -43.99
C ILE A 332 -10.24 -8.79 -43.86
N ASN A 333 -10.68 -8.47 -42.64
CA ASN A 333 -12.06 -8.07 -42.40
C ASN A 333 -12.19 -6.54 -42.40
N HIS A 334 -12.87 -6.02 -43.42
CA HIS A 334 -13.09 -4.57 -43.60
C HIS A 334 -14.31 -4.03 -42.85
N ARG A 335 -15.04 -4.84 -42.08
CA ARG A 335 -16.28 -4.44 -41.36
C ARG A 335 -15.99 -3.65 -40.07
N PHE A 336 -14.83 -3.07 -39.93
CA PHE A 336 -14.29 -2.42 -38.73
C PHE A 336 -14.63 -0.92 -38.63
N GLU A 337 -15.67 -0.44 -39.24
CA GLU A 337 -15.90 1.01 -39.40
C GLU A 337 -16.35 1.75 -38.12
N THR A 338 -16.81 1.05 -37.07
CA THR A 338 -17.49 1.70 -35.94
C THR A 338 -16.82 1.55 -34.57
N GLU A 339 -15.83 0.68 -34.38
CA GLU A 339 -15.31 0.33 -33.06
C GLU A 339 -13.85 0.70 -32.82
N GLY A 340 -13.58 1.51 -31.79
CA GLY A 340 -12.22 1.73 -31.28
C GLY A 340 -11.85 0.66 -30.24
N PHE A 341 -11.24 -0.46 -30.64
CA PHE A 341 -10.92 -1.57 -29.76
C PHE A 341 -10.05 -1.16 -28.56
N PHE A 342 -9.09 -0.29 -28.78
CA PHE A 342 -8.23 0.17 -27.72
C PHE A 342 -8.99 1.03 -26.69
N GLN A 343 -9.92 1.87 -27.16
CA GLN A 343 -10.75 2.69 -26.27
C GLN A 343 -11.72 1.83 -25.44
N GLN A 344 -12.14 0.68 -25.97
CA GLN A 344 -13.07 -0.21 -25.31
C GLN A 344 -12.40 -1.34 -24.51
N ILE A 345 -11.06 -1.41 -24.52
CA ILE A 345 -10.33 -2.53 -23.92
C ILE A 345 -10.60 -2.69 -22.42
N ASN A 346 -10.96 -1.61 -21.72
CA ASN A 346 -11.27 -1.61 -20.30
C ASN A 346 -12.74 -1.96 -19.97
N ARG A 347 -13.56 -2.12 -20.97
CA ARG A 347 -14.97 -2.53 -20.75
C ARG A 347 -15.02 -3.99 -20.32
N ASP A 348 -15.99 -4.33 -19.48
CA ASP A 348 -16.17 -5.70 -18.97
C ASP A 348 -16.57 -6.70 -20.05
N ASP A 349 -17.15 -6.23 -21.17
CA ASP A 349 -17.52 -7.01 -22.35
C ASP A 349 -16.41 -7.12 -23.41
N SER A 350 -15.24 -6.52 -23.17
CA SER A 350 -14.10 -6.64 -24.10
C SER A 350 -13.56 -8.06 -24.15
N ASP A 351 -13.46 -8.59 -25.35
CA ASP A 351 -12.96 -9.95 -25.60
C ASP A 351 -11.46 -10.05 -25.80
N ILE A 352 -10.76 -8.92 -25.84
CA ILE A 352 -9.30 -8.87 -26.00
C ILE A 352 -8.62 -9.47 -24.77
N ASN A 353 -7.84 -10.52 -24.96
CA ASN A 353 -7.07 -11.23 -23.93
C ASN A 353 -5.55 -10.96 -24.02
N ILE A 354 -5.07 -10.50 -25.20
CA ILE A 354 -3.66 -10.20 -25.44
C ILE A 354 -3.55 -8.79 -26.04
N LEU A 355 -2.79 -7.92 -25.41
CA LEU A 355 -2.44 -6.62 -25.95
C LEU A 355 -0.92 -6.58 -26.23
N MET A 356 -0.57 -6.32 -27.47
CA MET A 356 0.81 -6.25 -27.94
C MET A 356 1.17 -4.81 -28.32
N GLY A 357 2.36 -4.36 -27.93
CA GLY A 357 2.77 -3.00 -28.27
C GLY A 357 4.20 -2.64 -27.86
N SER A 358 4.57 -1.40 -28.18
CA SER A 358 5.85 -0.81 -27.85
C SER A 358 5.72 0.36 -26.88
N ARG A 359 6.83 0.98 -26.52
CA ARG A 359 6.87 2.13 -25.58
C ARG A 359 5.86 3.22 -25.92
N SER A 360 5.61 3.49 -27.20
CA SER A 360 4.78 4.61 -27.64
C SER A 360 3.31 4.53 -27.23
N PHE A 361 2.79 3.34 -26.94
CA PHE A 361 1.39 3.20 -26.57
C PHE A 361 1.13 3.31 -25.05
N TYR A 362 2.21 3.19 -24.24
CA TYR A 362 2.09 3.19 -22.78
C TYR A 362 1.72 4.53 -22.18
N GLU A 363 2.14 5.61 -22.84
CA GLU A 363 1.83 6.94 -22.35
C GLU A 363 0.35 7.23 -22.54
N GLY A 364 -0.41 7.38 -21.46
CA GLY A 364 -1.84 7.71 -21.51
C GLY A 364 -2.82 6.55 -21.41
N TRP A 365 -2.37 5.30 -21.30
CA TRP A 365 -3.26 4.17 -21.11
C TRP A 365 -3.36 3.76 -19.64
N ASP A 366 -4.58 3.53 -19.16
CA ASP A 366 -4.89 3.07 -17.81
C ASP A 366 -5.82 1.85 -17.85
N SER A 367 -5.50 0.81 -17.07
CA SER A 367 -6.32 -0.41 -17.02
C SER A 367 -6.09 -1.18 -15.72
N ASN A 368 -7.17 -1.74 -15.16
CA ASN A 368 -7.13 -2.67 -14.03
C ASN A 368 -7.05 -4.15 -14.49
N ARG A 369 -7.08 -4.40 -15.81
CA ARG A 369 -7.13 -5.74 -16.40
C ARG A 369 -5.80 -6.50 -16.42
N PRO A 370 -4.60 -5.87 -16.60
CA PRO A 370 -3.36 -6.62 -16.75
C PRO A 370 -3.11 -7.54 -15.55
N ASN A 371 -2.91 -8.83 -15.81
CA ASN A 371 -2.45 -9.81 -14.83
C ASN A 371 -1.11 -10.44 -15.24
N MET A 372 -0.68 -10.19 -16.46
CA MET A 372 0.60 -10.68 -16.97
C MET A 372 1.29 -9.62 -17.82
N ILE A 373 2.60 -9.50 -17.66
CA ILE A 373 3.47 -8.70 -18.52
C ILE A 373 4.60 -9.59 -19.02
N LEU A 374 4.76 -9.65 -20.35
CA LEU A 374 5.89 -10.27 -21.00
C LEU A 374 6.78 -9.18 -21.61
N PHE A 375 7.95 -8.98 -21.07
CA PHE A 375 8.96 -8.07 -21.61
C PHE A 375 9.88 -8.79 -22.57
N VAL A 376 9.88 -8.39 -23.83
CA VAL A 376 10.70 -8.99 -24.90
C VAL A 376 11.80 -8.01 -25.32
N ASN A 377 13.06 -8.41 -25.15
CA ASN A 377 14.28 -7.66 -25.55
C ASN A 377 14.31 -6.21 -25.06
N ILE A 378 14.04 -5.98 -23.79
CA ILE A 378 14.15 -4.65 -23.20
C ILE A 378 15.64 -4.28 -23.06
N GLY A 379 16.01 -3.12 -23.63
CA GLY A 379 17.37 -2.61 -23.56
C GLY A 379 17.87 -2.33 -22.15
N ILE A 380 19.16 -2.07 -22.02
CA ILE A 380 19.83 -1.67 -20.78
C ILE A 380 19.94 -0.12 -20.80
N GLY A 381 19.59 0.54 -19.70
CA GLY A 381 19.73 1.98 -19.54
C GLY A 381 18.53 2.64 -18.86
N ASN A 382 18.66 3.94 -18.58
CA ASN A 382 17.65 4.70 -17.84
C ASN A 382 16.26 4.68 -18.49
N ASP A 383 16.18 4.72 -19.80
CA ASP A 383 14.90 4.65 -20.52
C ASP A 383 14.25 3.27 -20.41
N ALA A 384 15.05 2.20 -20.40
CA ALA A 384 14.55 0.85 -20.18
C ALA A 384 14.03 0.71 -18.75
N LYS A 385 14.77 1.25 -17.78
CA LYS A 385 14.34 1.31 -16.37
C LYS A 385 13.00 2.03 -16.21
N LYS A 386 12.87 3.23 -16.77
CA LYS A 386 11.61 4.00 -16.76
C LYS A 386 10.45 3.20 -17.38
N PHE A 387 10.70 2.56 -18.52
CA PHE A 387 9.69 1.78 -19.23
C PHE A 387 9.20 0.58 -18.42
N VAL A 388 10.10 -0.19 -17.81
CA VAL A 388 9.76 -1.32 -16.95
C VAL A 388 8.94 -0.86 -15.75
N LEU A 389 9.39 0.18 -15.04
CA LEU A 389 8.69 0.72 -13.87
C LEU A 389 7.29 1.25 -14.20
N GLN A 390 7.16 1.98 -15.30
CA GLN A 390 5.86 2.48 -15.76
C GLN A 390 4.92 1.33 -16.15
N SER A 391 5.45 0.29 -16.79
CA SER A 391 4.67 -0.89 -17.19
C SER A 391 4.17 -1.67 -15.98
N ILE A 392 5.04 -1.94 -15.02
CA ILE A 392 4.68 -2.61 -13.77
C ILE A 392 3.68 -1.74 -12.98
N GLY A 393 3.94 -0.43 -12.83
CA GLY A 393 3.06 0.49 -12.13
C GLY A 393 1.63 0.54 -12.70
N ARG A 394 1.47 0.33 -14.02
CA ARG A 394 0.14 0.17 -14.65
C ARG A 394 -0.44 -1.23 -14.42
N GLY A 395 0.41 -2.26 -14.51
CA GLY A 395 -0.02 -3.66 -14.34
C GLY A 395 -0.49 -4.01 -12.94
N VAL A 396 0.08 -3.38 -11.91
CA VAL A 396 -0.30 -3.66 -10.50
C VAL A 396 -1.64 -3.10 -10.07
N ARG A 397 -2.28 -2.25 -10.87
CA ARG A 397 -3.58 -1.67 -10.50
C ARG A 397 -4.64 -2.76 -10.30
N ILE A 398 -5.45 -2.58 -9.26
CA ILE A 398 -6.47 -3.55 -8.87
C ILE A 398 -7.80 -2.85 -8.57
N GLU A 399 -8.89 -3.44 -9.01
CA GLU A 399 -10.25 -2.98 -8.73
C GLU A 399 -11.17 -4.21 -8.59
N PRO A 400 -11.29 -4.79 -7.39
CA PRO A 400 -12.14 -5.95 -7.15
C PRO A 400 -13.63 -5.68 -7.38
N GLN A 401 -14.11 -4.49 -7.07
CA GLN A 401 -15.43 -3.95 -7.41
C GLN A 401 -15.28 -2.55 -7.96
N LYS A 402 -16.21 -2.12 -8.77
CA LYS A 402 -16.19 -0.78 -9.38
C LYS A 402 -15.95 0.29 -8.31
N HIS A 403 -14.94 1.14 -8.53
CA HIS A 403 -14.46 2.20 -7.65
C HIS A 403 -13.84 1.77 -6.32
N LYS A 404 -13.64 0.47 -6.08
CA LYS A 404 -12.99 -0.07 -4.88
C LYS A 404 -11.58 -0.59 -5.24
N ARG A 405 -10.59 0.29 -5.16
CA ARG A 405 -9.24 0.09 -5.68
C ARG A 405 -8.24 -0.37 -4.59
N ARG A 406 -8.59 -1.44 -3.89
CA ARG A 406 -7.73 -2.13 -2.91
C ARG A 406 -7.93 -3.63 -3.00
N ARG A 407 -6.98 -4.41 -2.48
CA ARG A 407 -7.15 -5.88 -2.35
C ARG A 407 -8.34 -6.20 -1.45
N ILE A 408 -9.02 -7.32 -1.70
CA ILE A 408 -10.27 -7.65 -0.99
C ILE A 408 -10.13 -7.77 0.53
N LYS A 409 -8.95 -8.19 1.03
CA LYS A 409 -8.68 -8.22 2.48
C LYS A 409 -8.74 -6.81 3.07
N GLU A 410 -8.14 -5.84 2.37
CA GLU A 410 -8.15 -4.44 2.76
C GLU A 410 -9.55 -3.81 2.69
N LEU A 411 -10.33 -4.20 1.66
CA LEU A 411 -11.74 -3.75 1.53
C LEU A 411 -12.62 -4.35 2.63
N LEU A 412 -12.33 -5.57 3.09
CA LEU A 412 -13.00 -6.15 4.25
C LEU A 412 -12.67 -5.36 5.52
N ASN A 413 -11.38 -5.05 5.74
CA ASN A 413 -10.93 -4.34 6.93
C ASN A 413 -11.60 -2.96 7.08
N ILE A 414 -11.85 -2.27 5.95
CA ILE A 414 -12.56 -0.97 5.93
C ILE A 414 -14.08 -1.11 5.72
N LYS A 415 -14.62 -2.35 5.85
CA LYS A 415 -16.06 -2.68 5.73
C LYS A 415 -16.70 -2.31 4.39
N GLU A 416 -15.92 -2.18 3.34
CA GLU A 416 -16.41 -1.91 1.99
C GLU A 416 -16.86 -3.17 1.24
N ILE A 417 -16.51 -4.36 1.71
CA ILE A 417 -16.95 -5.65 1.19
C ILE A 417 -17.57 -6.48 2.31
N LYS A 418 -18.62 -7.23 2.00
CA LYS A 418 -19.30 -8.09 2.98
C LYS A 418 -18.44 -9.31 3.29
N GLU A 419 -18.33 -9.67 4.57
CA GLU A 419 -17.59 -10.83 5.05
C GLU A 419 -18.04 -12.14 4.40
N GLN A 420 -19.33 -12.33 4.21
CA GLN A 420 -19.88 -13.51 3.55
C GLN A 420 -19.34 -13.69 2.12
N LEU A 421 -19.20 -12.59 1.37
CA LEU A 421 -18.62 -12.61 0.03
C LEU A 421 -17.12 -12.89 0.11
N PHE A 422 -16.40 -12.20 1.00
CA PHE A 422 -14.97 -12.43 1.21
C PHE A 422 -14.68 -13.91 1.50
N ASN A 423 -15.39 -14.54 2.44
CA ASN A 423 -15.18 -15.94 2.81
C ASN A 423 -15.41 -16.92 1.65
N LYS A 424 -16.30 -16.58 0.71
CA LYS A 424 -16.54 -17.41 -0.50
C LYS A 424 -15.42 -17.31 -1.53
N ILE A 425 -14.73 -16.17 -1.61
CA ILE A 425 -13.78 -15.92 -2.71
C ILE A 425 -12.31 -15.81 -2.26
N LYS A 426 -12.02 -15.66 -0.96
CA LYS A 426 -10.66 -15.42 -0.43
C LYS A 426 -9.61 -16.42 -0.94
N ASN A 427 -9.97 -17.69 -1.11
CA ASN A 427 -9.06 -18.74 -1.62
C ASN A 427 -8.98 -18.79 -3.15
N LEU A 428 -9.81 -18.04 -3.87
CA LEU A 428 -9.88 -18.03 -5.33
C LEU A 428 -9.16 -16.82 -5.94
N VAL A 429 -8.95 -15.75 -5.18
CA VAL A 429 -8.53 -14.47 -5.73
C VAL A 429 -7.02 -14.35 -5.93
N LEU A 430 -6.20 -15.25 -5.38
CA LEU A 430 -4.75 -15.12 -5.44
C LEU A 430 -4.20 -14.96 -6.87
N PRO A 431 -4.61 -15.76 -7.87
CA PRO A 431 -4.14 -15.57 -9.23
C PRO A 431 -4.56 -14.22 -9.84
N ILE A 432 -5.75 -13.70 -9.51
CA ILE A 432 -6.27 -12.46 -10.07
C ILE A 432 -5.64 -11.23 -9.38
N LYS A 433 -5.31 -11.32 -8.09
CA LYS A 433 -4.62 -10.25 -7.36
C LYS A 433 -3.09 -10.32 -7.50
N THR A 434 -2.57 -11.13 -8.43
CA THR A 434 -1.16 -11.26 -8.78
C THR A 434 -0.90 -10.70 -10.17
N LEU A 435 0.17 -9.90 -10.31
CA LEU A 435 0.76 -9.52 -11.58
C LEU A 435 1.97 -10.42 -11.83
N PHE A 436 1.89 -11.26 -12.84
CA PHE A 436 2.98 -12.13 -13.27
C PHE A 436 3.84 -11.39 -14.28
N VAL A 437 5.13 -11.24 -13.99
CA VAL A 437 6.09 -10.55 -14.85
C VAL A 437 7.12 -11.53 -15.37
N PHE A 438 7.25 -11.56 -16.68
CA PHE A 438 8.22 -12.37 -17.42
C PHE A 438 9.13 -11.44 -18.23
N GLY A 439 10.40 -11.82 -18.40
CA GLY A 439 11.32 -11.01 -19.19
C GLY A 439 12.39 -11.84 -19.87
N THR A 440 12.87 -11.41 -21.04
CA THR A 440 14.01 -12.00 -21.73
C THR A 440 15.35 -11.67 -21.08
N LYS A 441 15.36 -10.83 -20.05
CA LYS A 441 16.49 -10.47 -19.20
C LYS A 441 15.94 -10.23 -17.79
N VAL A 442 15.63 -11.33 -17.11
CA VAL A 442 15.05 -11.29 -15.76
C VAL A 442 15.97 -10.53 -14.81
N ASP A 443 17.28 -10.74 -14.90
CA ASP A 443 18.31 -10.05 -14.10
C ASP A 443 18.22 -8.52 -14.20
N ILE A 444 17.81 -7.96 -15.34
CA ILE A 444 17.63 -6.50 -15.50
C ILE A 444 16.34 -6.05 -14.84
N VAL A 445 15.26 -6.79 -15.04
CA VAL A 445 13.96 -6.47 -14.40
C VAL A 445 14.10 -6.60 -12.89
N GLU A 446 14.79 -7.64 -12.41
CA GLU A 446 15.08 -7.88 -11.00
C GLU A 446 15.93 -6.73 -10.40
N LYS A 447 17.04 -6.36 -11.01
CA LYS A 447 17.86 -5.21 -10.57
C LYS A 447 17.08 -3.89 -10.54
N ILE A 448 16.16 -3.68 -11.49
CA ILE A 448 15.29 -2.50 -11.49
C ILE A 448 14.34 -2.54 -10.29
N ILE A 449 13.72 -3.68 -10.02
CA ILE A 449 12.83 -3.87 -8.88
C ILE A 449 13.61 -3.75 -7.57
N ASP A 450 14.79 -4.38 -7.47
CA ASP A 450 15.66 -4.33 -6.30
C ASP A 450 16.13 -2.91 -5.98
N SER A 451 16.33 -2.07 -6.99
CA SER A 451 16.66 -0.66 -6.78
C SER A 451 15.55 0.16 -6.08
N LEU A 452 14.36 -0.39 -5.94
CA LEU A 452 13.23 0.19 -5.21
C LEU A 452 13.08 -0.40 -3.80
N LYS A 453 13.82 -1.47 -3.48
CA LYS A 453 13.81 -2.07 -2.14
C LYS A 453 14.65 -1.21 -1.19
N PRO A 454 14.26 -1.07 0.09
CA PRO A 454 15.14 -0.44 1.09
C PRO A 454 16.44 -1.25 1.24
N GLU A 455 17.54 -0.58 1.58
CA GLU A 455 18.90 -1.16 1.60
C GLU A 455 19.13 -2.31 2.60
N ARG A 456 18.18 -2.60 3.49
CA ARG A 456 18.29 -3.71 4.46
C ARG A 456 17.24 -4.77 4.16
N GLN A 457 17.70 -5.99 3.87
CA GLN A 457 16.90 -7.21 3.85
C GLN A 457 16.72 -7.71 5.29
N GLU A 458 15.68 -7.26 5.96
CA GLU A 458 15.21 -7.86 7.19
C GLU A 458 14.07 -8.84 6.84
N LYS A 459 14.16 -10.07 7.30
CA LYS A 459 13.05 -11.02 7.17
C LYS A 459 11.94 -10.60 8.12
N SER A 460 10.68 -10.58 7.67
CA SER A 460 9.54 -10.25 8.51
C SER A 460 8.81 -11.51 8.95
N LEU A 461 8.41 -11.55 10.21
CA LEU A 461 7.52 -12.56 10.79
C LEU A 461 6.04 -12.14 10.75
N GLY A 462 5.72 -10.99 10.16
CA GLY A 462 4.37 -10.42 10.22
C GLY A 462 3.26 -11.34 9.74
N ASN A 463 3.51 -12.17 8.74
CA ASN A 463 2.51 -13.14 8.27
C ASN A 463 2.30 -14.34 9.22
N ALA A 464 3.21 -14.56 10.17
CA ALA A 464 3.07 -15.61 11.16
C ALA A 464 2.03 -15.24 12.23
N PHE A 465 1.83 -13.95 12.47
CA PHE A 465 0.83 -13.44 13.41
C PHE A 465 -0.52 -13.26 12.71
N ILE A 466 -1.55 -13.79 13.30
CA ILE A 466 -2.92 -13.67 12.80
C ILE A 466 -3.79 -12.92 13.81
N LEU A 467 -4.74 -12.15 13.31
CA LEU A 467 -5.76 -11.52 14.14
C LEU A 467 -6.60 -12.61 14.82
N ASN A 468 -6.82 -12.45 16.13
CA ASN A 468 -7.67 -13.36 16.88
C ASN A 468 -9.10 -13.35 16.29
N PRO A 469 -9.65 -14.51 15.87
CA PRO A 469 -11.01 -14.56 15.34
C PRO A 469 -12.08 -14.00 16.28
N GLU A 470 -11.89 -14.09 17.59
CA GLU A 470 -12.81 -13.49 18.57
C GLU A 470 -12.81 -11.96 18.51
N ALA A 471 -11.66 -11.33 18.23
CA ALA A 471 -11.59 -9.89 18.10
C ALA A 471 -12.45 -9.35 16.94
N GLN A 472 -12.65 -10.15 15.89
CA GLN A 472 -13.50 -9.77 14.75
C GLN A 472 -15.00 -9.75 15.08
N LYS A 473 -15.42 -10.36 16.21
CA LYS A 473 -16.81 -10.39 16.63
C LYS A 473 -17.23 -9.14 17.42
N HIS A 474 -16.27 -8.34 17.84
CA HIS A 474 -16.46 -7.20 18.73
C HIS A 474 -16.03 -5.90 18.07
N THR A 475 -16.65 -4.80 18.49
CA THR A 475 -16.26 -3.46 18.06
C THR A 475 -15.15 -2.95 18.98
N LEU A 476 -13.91 -2.93 18.50
CA LEU A 476 -12.76 -2.39 19.23
C LEU A 476 -12.60 -0.91 18.90
N LEU A 477 -12.59 -0.04 19.91
CA LEU A 477 -12.60 1.40 19.74
C LEU A 477 -11.27 2.04 20.14
N VAL A 478 -10.80 3.01 19.33
CA VAL A 478 -9.59 3.78 19.62
C VAL A 478 -9.87 5.28 19.53
N PRO A 479 -9.14 6.13 20.29
CA PRO A 479 -9.30 7.56 20.22
C PRO A 479 -8.70 8.13 18.95
N VAL A 480 -9.34 9.15 18.37
CA VAL A 480 -8.86 9.90 17.21
C VAL A 480 -8.74 11.38 17.59
N TYR A 481 -7.64 11.97 17.16
CA TYR A 481 -7.33 13.36 17.40
C TYR A 481 -7.32 14.16 16.10
N LYS A 482 -7.65 15.45 16.19
CA LYS A 482 -7.43 16.43 15.13
C LYS A 482 -6.20 17.26 15.46
N THR A 483 -5.37 17.51 14.48
CA THR A 483 -4.22 18.41 14.64
C THR A 483 -4.68 19.86 14.53
N VAL A 484 -4.25 20.68 15.49
CA VAL A 484 -4.46 22.12 15.52
C VAL A 484 -3.10 22.78 15.72
N GLU A 485 -2.66 23.60 14.78
CA GLU A 485 -1.42 24.34 14.94
C GLU A 485 -1.57 25.49 15.92
N ARG A 486 -0.61 25.57 16.83
CA ARG A 486 -0.40 26.71 17.72
C ARG A 486 1.00 27.28 17.46
N ILE A 487 1.16 28.57 17.65
CA ILE A 487 2.49 29.19 17.62
C ILE A 487 3.20 28.87 18.94
N PHE A 488 4.54 28.91 18.89
CA PHE A 488 5.45 28.82 20.03
C PHE A 488 4.80 29.38 21.33
N ALA A 489 4.67 28.48 22.29
CA ALA A 489 3.98 28.80 23.55
C ALA A 489 4.90 29.64 24.45
N GLU A 490 4.82 30.97 24.34
CA GLU A 490 5.56 31.89 25.23
C GLU A 490 5.13 31.78 26.70
N GLU A 491 3.93 31.21 26.95
CA GLU A 491 3.36 31.05 28.29
C GLU A 491 4.08 30.03 29.17
N GLU A 492 4.87 29.10 28.61
CA GLU A 492 5.51 28.00 29.35
C GLU A 492 7.05 28.09 29.37
N ASP A 493 7.66 29.15 28.87
CA ASP A 493 9.10 29.42 28.80
C ASP A 493 9.91 28.16 28.33
N PRO A 494 9.71 27.73 27.09
CA PRO A 494 10.32 26.52 26.60
C PRO A 494 11.85 26.64 26.55
N GLN A 495 12.54 25.56 26.78
CA GLN A 495 13.99 25.50 26.66
C GLN A 495 14.43 25.79 25.22
N LYS A 496 15.56 26.49 25.05
CA LYS A 496 16.12 26.77 23.73
C LYS A 496 16.45 25.44 23.02
N TYR A 497 16.25 25.44 21.70
CA TYR A 497 16.52 24.23 20.88
C TYR A 497 18.04 23.98 20.81
N PRO A 498 18.54 22.82 21.28
CA PRO A 498 19.95 22.50 21.25
C PRO A 498 20.38 22.07 19.84
N VAL A 499 21.40 22.72 19.30
CA VAL A 499 21.94 22.44 17.95
C VAL A 499 23.43 22.83 17.89
N SER A 500 24.24 22.12 17.09
CA SER A 500 25.61 22.55 16.83
C SER A 500 25.64 23.77 15.89
N ARG A 501 26.71 24.57 15.92
CA ARG A 501 26.85 25.71 15.01
C ARG A 501 26.91 25.27 13.57
N GLU A 502 27.64 24.18 13.28
CA GLU A 502 27.73 23.60 11.94
C GLU A 502 26.37 23.14 11.43
N ASP A 503 25.62 22.38 12.20
CA ASP A 503 24.26 21.94 11.85
C ASP A 503 23.30 23.11 11.63
N PHE A 504 23.35 24.14 12.46
CA PHE A 504 22.54 25.34 12.28
C PHE A 504 22.84 26.05 10.95
N ASP A 505 24.13 26.23 10.63
CA ASP A 505 24.55 26.90 9.41
C ASP A 505 24.17 26.08 8.16
N LEU A 506 24.39 24.75 8.17
CA LEU A 506 23.97 23.85 7.10
C LEU A 506 22.44 23.83 6.94
N THR A 507 21.71 23.77 8.04
CA THR A 507 20.23 23.77 8.01
C THR A 507 19.69 25.11 7.51
N SER A 508 20.31 26.25 7.87
CA SER A 508 19.96 27.56 7.35
C SER A 508 20.19 27.68 5.85
N GLN A 509 21.30 27.10 5.33
CA GLN A 509 21.58 27.05 3.90
C GLN A 509 20.58 26.14 3.19
N PHE A 510 20.28 24.98 3.73
CA PHE A 510 19.28 24.04 3.20
C PHE A 510 17.90 24.70 3.12
N TYR A 511 17.46 25.41 4.17
CA TYR A 511 16.20 26.15 4.15
C TYR A 511 16.16 27.22 3.04
N ARG A 512 17.26 27.96 2.84
CA ARG A 512 17.35 28.96 1.74
C ARG A 512 17.25 28.29 0.37
N PHE A 513 17.83 27.11 0.21
CA PHE A 513 17.72 26.31 -1.00
C PHE A 513 16.29 25.85 -1.27
N LEU A 514 15.58 25.33 -0.27
CA LEU A 514 14.18 24.91 -0.39
C LEU A 514 13.25 26.07 -0.73
N GLY A 515 13.43 27.19 -0.06
CA GLY A 515 12.53 28.34 -0.11
C GLY A 515 11.20 28.09 0.61
N ASP A 516 10.45 29.16 0.81
CA ASP A 516 9.24 29.17 1.65
C ASP A 516 8.16 28.18 1.19
N LYS A 517 7.89 28.17 -0.12
CA LYS A 517 6.78 27.38 -0.68
C LYS A 517 6.99 25.89 -0.50
N ILE A 518 8.22 25.44 -0.75
CA ILE A 518 8.56 24.03 -0.59
C ILE A 518 8.59 23.65 0.89
N ALA A 519 9.14 24.51 1.73
CA ALA A 519 9.15 24.28 3.16
C ALA A 519 7.74 24.12 3.75
N LEU A 520 6.78 24.98 3.37
CA LEU A 520 5.37 24.84 3.75
C LEU A 520 4.78 23.49 3.31
N ALA A 521 5.03 23.07 2.08
CA ALA A 521 4.47 21.83 1.55
C ALA A 521 5.13 20.57 2.14
N LYS A 522 6.47 20.61 2.32
CA LYS A 522 7.26 19.45 2.79
C LYS A 522 7.08 19.18 4.28
N TYR A 523 7.07 20.23 5.09
CA TYR A 523 6.98 20.13 6.55
C TYR A 523 5.57 20.38 7.09
N ASP A 524 4.58 20.53 6.22
CA ASP A 524 3.17 20.69 6.58
C ASP A 524 3.00 21.71 7.73
N CYS A 525 3.51 22.90 7.54
CA CYS A 525 3.48 23.96 8.56
C CYS A 525 2.66 25.19 8.09
N GLU A 526 2.07 25.92 9.02
CA GLU A 526 1.36 27.17 8.71
C GLU A 526 2.32 28.32 8.38
N VAL A 527 1.82 29.29 7.62
CA VAL A 527 2.58 30.50 7.23
C VAL A 527 3.13 31.27 8.44
N LYS A 528 2.38 31.29 9.56
CA LYS A 528 2.84 31.94 10.79
C LYS A 528 4.04 31.23 11.43
N VAL A 529 4.09 29.88 11.39
CA VAL A 529 5.24 29.09 11.85
C VAL A 529 6.45 29.34 10.96
N LEU A 530 6.24 29.41 9.63
CA LEU A 530 7.30 29.78 8.69
C LEU A 530 7.90 31.17 8.98
N LYS A 531 7.04 32.18 9.28
CA LYS A 531 7.50 33.52 9.67
C LYS A 531 8.33 33.47 10.97
N LYS A 532 7.90 32.65 11.93
CA LYS A 532 8.63 32.43 13.17
C LYS A 532 9.98 31.75 12.95
N ALA A 533 10.03 30.78 12.04
CA ALA A 533 11.29 30.14 11.65
C ALA A 533 12.28 31.14 11.02
N LYS A 534 11.82 32.01 10.13
CA LYS A 534 12.66 33.10 9.60
C LYS A 534 13.18 34.03 10.70
N GLU A 535 12.32 34.42 11.63
CA GLU A 535 12.74 35.22 12.78
C GLU A 535 13.78 34.48 13.63
N SER A 536 13.61 33.17 13.84
CA SER A 536 14.52 32.35 14.65
C SER A 536 15.91 32.24 14.02
N PHE A 537 16.02 32.13 12.70
CA PHE A 537 17.32 32.13 11.99
C PHE A 537 18.04 33.50 12.10
N ILE A 538 17.31 34.60 12.29
CA ILE A 538 17.86 35.93 12.49
C ILE A 538 18.26 36.14 13.96
N LYS A 539 17.30 35.89 14.89
CA LYS A 539 17.45 36.09 16.33
C LYS A 539 17.90 34.77 17.01
N LYS A 540 18.90 34.12 16.43
CA LYS A 540 19.33 32.79 16.78
C LYS A 540 19.56 32.55 18.28
N GLU A 541 20.18 33.50 18.97
CA GLU A 541 20.50 33.40 20.40
C GLU A 541 19.25 33.34 21.30
N ARG A 542 18.07 33.77 20.82
CA ARG A 542 16.82 33.67 21.56
C ARG A 542 16.25 32.24 21.52
N TYR A 543 16.44 31.52 20.40
CA TYR A 543 15.74 30.27 20.12
C TYR A 543 16.65 29.03 20.23
N TYR A 544 17.95 29.19 20.04
CA TYR A 544 18.90 28.09 19.97
C TYR A 544 19.94 28.12 21.07
N ASP A 545 20.24 26.93 21.58
CA ASP A 545 21.36 26.67 22.47
C ASP A 545 22.45 25.92 21.69
N PHE A 546 23.58 26.61 21.44
CA PHE A 546 24.65 26.07 20.62
C PHE A 546 25.53 25.11 21.42
N ASN A 547 25.39 23.80 21.11
CA ASN A 547 26.12 22.73 21.77
C ASN A 547 26.69 21.74 20.74
N GLU A 548 27.98 21.70 20.59
CA GLU A 548 28.72 20.88 19.62
C GLU A 548 28.55 19.37 19.83
N ARG A 549 28.14 18.94 21.02
CA ARG A 549 27.83 17.52 21.29
C ARG A 549 26.58 17.02 20.58
N ASN A 550 25.75 17.90 20.06
CA ASN A 550 24.48 17.58 19.40
C ASN A 550 24.57 17.62 17.87
N SER A 551 25.74 17.44 17.28
CA SER A 551 25.90 17.41 15.82
C SER A 551 25.28 16.15 15.23
N LEU A 552 24.35 16.33 14.28
CA LEU A 552 23.66 15.28 13.55
C LEU A 552 24.05 15.24 12.07
N LEU A 553 24.57 16.36 11.52
CA LEU A 553 24.91 16.56 10.10
C LEU A 553 23.77 16.22 9.11
N GLU A 554 22.51 16.33 9.54
CA GLU A 554 21.31 15.95 8.78
C GLU A 554 20.29 17.10 8.75
N SER A 555 20.56 18.07 7.86
CA SER A 555 19.82 19.34 7.77
C SER A 555 18.30 19.17 7.58
N GLU A 556 17.86 18.14 6.87
CA GLU A 556 16.44 17.84 6.65
C GLU A 556 15.71 17.51 7.96
N LEU A 557 16.29 16.62 8.75
CA LEU A 557 15.75 16.22 10.06
C LEU A 557 15.79 17.38 11.07
N ILE A 558 16.89 18.14 11.06
CA ILE A 558 17.03 19.30 11.97
C ILE A 558 16.00 20.36 11.63
N LEU A 559 15.78 20.61 10.34
CA LEU A 559 14.77 21.59 9.90
C LEU A 559 13.35 21.16 10.29
N ASP A 560 13.03 19.88 10.15
CA ASP A 560 11.75 19.33 10.63
C ASP A 560 11.57 19.56 12.15
N ARG A 561 12.61 19.27 12.94
CA ARG A 561 12.60 19.48 14.38
C ARG A 561 12.46 20.95 14.76
N ILE A 562 13.09 21.87 14.01
CA ILE A 562 12.97 23.32 14.22
C ILE A 562 11.52 23.77 13.92
N PHE A 563 10.90 23.31 12.84
CA PHE A 563 9.51 23.65 12.56
C PHE A 563 8.57 23.13 13.65
N ASN A 564 8.78 21.92 14.12
CA ASN A 564 8.01 21.33 15.22
C ASN A 564 8.23 22.07 16.55
N TYR A 565 9.44 22.53 16.81
CA TYR A 565 9.78 23.35 17.99
C TYR A 565 9.14 24.74 17.97
N LEU A 566 9.05 25.37 16.80
CA LEU A 566 8.49 26.71 16.62
C LEU A 566 6.97 26.72 16.42
N GLY A 567 6.42 25.61 15.88
CA GLY A 567 4.99 25.43 15.61
C GLY A 567 4.45 24.25 16.34
N VAL A 568 3.89 24.44 17.52
CA VAL A 568 3.33 23.35 18.32
C VAL A 568 2.06 22.82 17.65
N LYS A 569 2.12 21.62 17.12
CA LYS A 569 0.96 20.90 16.58
C LYS A 569 0.19 20.26 17.74
N SER A 570 -0.83 20.95 18.26
CA SER A 570 -1.69 20.41 19.31
C SER A 570 -2.59 19.32 18.74
N LYS A 571 -2.75 18.23 19.48
CA LYS A 571 -3.68 17.14 19.14
C LYS A 571 -4.89 17.22 20.07
N GLU A 572 -6.03 17.62 19.54
CA GLU A 572 -7.29 17.70 20.29
C GLU A 572 -8.15 16.47 20.04
N PHE A 573 -8.71 15.89 21.09
CA PHE A 573 -9.62 14.75 20.95
C PHE A 573 -10.80 15.09 20.04
N LYS A 574 -11.05 14.23 19.04
CA LYS A 574 -12.13 14.40 18.08
C LYS A 574 -13.29 13.45 18.36
N LYS A 575 -13.02 12.16 18.44
CA LYS A 575 -14.01 11.09 18.66
C LYS A 575 -13.32 9.74 18.91
N PHE A 576 -14.09 8.75 19.29
CA PHE A 576 -13.69 7.36 19.13
C PHE A 576 -14.05 6.86 17.74
N LYS A 577 -13.26 5.93 17.20
CA LYS A 577 -13.56 5.19 15.97
C LYS A 577 -13.27 3.71 16.17
N GLU A 578 -13.79 2.86 15.29
CA GLU A 578 -13.45 1.45 15.26
C GLU A 578 -11.99 1.27 14.81
N LEU A 579 -11.29 0.36 15.47
CA LEU A 579 -9.90 -0.02 15.18
C LEU A 579 -9.82 -0.64 13.78
N GLU A 580 -8.96 -0.09 12.94
CA GLU A 580 -8.70 -0.58 11.58
C GLU A 580 -7.24 -1.01 11.41
N LYS A 581 -6.34 -0.03 11.42
CA LYS A 581 -4.89 -0.21 11.20
C LYS A 581 -4.03 0.59 12.19
N GLU A 582 -4.60 0.98 13.32
CA GLU A 582 -3.88 1.74 14.34
C GLU A 582 -2.97 0.84 15.19
N ILE A 583 -3.14 -0.47 15.13
CA ILE A 583 -2.25 -1.46 15.77
C ILE A 583 -1.70 -2.36 14.66
N VAL A 584 -0.44 -2.19 14.32
CA VAL A 584 0.22 -2.87 13.18
C VAL A 584 1.56 -3.50 13.54
N HIS A 585 2.07 -3.33 14.75
CA HIS A 585 3.42 -3.76 15.11
C HIS A 585 3.65 -5.26 14.92
N PHE A 586 2.68 -6.13 15.18
CA PHE A 586 2.80 -7.57 14.96
C PHE A 586 2.95 -7.94 13.48
N GLU A 587 2.36 -7.15 12.57
CA GLU A 587 2.56 -7.31 11.13
C GLU A 587 3.98 -6.92 10.68
N LYS A 588 4.74 -6.27 11.55
CA LYS A 588 6.08 -5.72 11.27
C LYS A 588 7.18 -6.26 12.18
N VAL A 589 6.92 -7.37 12.86
CA VAL A 589 7.96 -8.06 13.63
C VAL A 589 9.08 -8.48 12.67
N ARG A 590 10.29 -7.98 12.92
CA ARG A 590 11.45 -8.16 12.04
C ARG A 590 12.48 -9.05 12.69
N PHE A 591 13.10 -9.85 11.86
CA PHE A 591 14.10 -10.82 12.25
C PHE A 591 15.42 -10.57 11.53
N THR A 592 16.48 -10.38 12.28
CA THR A 592 17.81 -10.03 11.74
C THR A 592 18.79 -11.22 11.67
N ASP A 593 18.48 -12.34 12.35
CA ASP A 593 19.32 -13.55 12.36
C ASP A 593 18.72 -14.68 11.54
N GLY A 594 19.34 -15.05 10.42
CA GLY A 594 18.80 -16.04 9.49
C GLY A 594 18.77 -17.48 9.97
N GLU A 595 19.54 -17.87 10.99
CA GLU A 595 19.70 -19.27 11.41
C GLU A 595 18.49 -19.79 12.23
N LYS A 596 17.87 -18.92 13.05
CA LYS A 596 16.74 -19.30 13.94
C LYS A 596 15.34 -19.05 13.34
N TYR A 597 15.28 -18.51 12.12
CA TYR A 597 14.00 -18.06 11.55
C TYR A 597 12.97 -19.18 11.41
N GLU A 598 13.34 -20.31 10.83
CA GLU A 598 12.43 -21.44 10.60
C GLU A 598 11.95 -22.07 11.91
N GLU A 599 12.82 -22.16 12.91
CA GLU A 599 12.51 -22.68 14.24
C GLU A 599 11.45 -21.82 14.96
N ILE A 600 11.63 -20.50 14.89
CA ILE A 600 10.67 -19.54 15.47
C ILE A 600 9.35 -19.57 14.71
N LEU A 601 9.39 -19.65 13.39
CA LEU A 601 8.19 -19.72 12.55
C LEU A 601 7.36 -20.98 12.85
N GLU A 602 8.01 -22.13 13.01
CA GLU A 602 7.36 -23.38 13.41
C GLU A 602 6.74 -23.29 14.81
N ALA A 603 7.48 -22.72 15.77
CA ALA A 603 7.00 -22.52 17.12
C ALA A 603 5.78 -21.59 17.17
N ILE A 604 5.81 -20.48 16.43
CA ILE A 604 4.64 -19.59 16.27
C ILE A 604 3.46 -20.35 15.68
N GLY A 605 3.70 -21.21 14.66
CA GLY A 605 2.67 -22.02 14.03
C GLY A 605 1.94 -22.94 15.02
N LYS A 606 2.67 -23.61 15.91
CA LYS A 606 2.11 -24.50 16.95
C LYS A 606 1.29 -23.72 17.99
N VAL A 607 1.80 -22.58 18.43
CA VAL A 607 1.15 -21.75 19.46
C VAL A 607 -0.08 -21.02 18.93
N LYS A 608 0.00 -20.43 17.73
CA LYS A 608 -1.15 -19.67 17.16
C LYS A 608 -2.38 -20.53 16.91
N ASN A 609 -2.18 -21.81 16.65
CA ASN A 609 -3.27 -22.75 16.39
C ASN A 609 -3.81 -23.41 17.66
N TYR A 610 -3.25 -23.13 18.83
CA TYR A 610 -3.64 -23.75 20.09
C TYR A 610 -5.15 -23.63 20.40
N HIS A 611 -5.79 -22.53 20.01
CA HIS A 611 -7.24 -22.33 20.16
C HIS A 611 -8.07 -23.38 19.41
N GLN A 612 -7.50 -24.11 18.47
CA GLN A 612 -8.18 -25.18 17.73
C GLN A 612 -8.04 -26.55 18.39
N LYS A 613 -7.16 -26.68 19.40
CA LYS A 613 -6.83 -27.96 20.03
C LYS A 613 -8.08 -28.71 20.53
N GLU A 614 -8.93 -28.04 21.29
CA GLU A 614 -10.16 -28.63 21.86
C GLU A 614 -11.13 -29.11 20.75
N THR A 615 -11.26 -28.35 19.66
CA THR A 615 -12.09 -28.73 18.51
C THR A 615 -11.56 -29.97 17.80
N GLN A 616 -10.24 -30.10 17.68
CA GLN A 616 -9.61 -31.25 17.06
C GLN A 616 -9.68 -32.48 17.99
N GLU A 617 -9.52 -32.27 19.28
CA GLU A 617 -9.69 -33.33 20.31
C GLU A 617 -11.09 -33.92 20.24
N ARG A 618 -12.14 -33.11 20.25
CA ARG A 618 -13.53 -33.57 20.08
C ARG A 618 -13.74 -34.38 18.79
N LYS A 619 -13.08 -34.03 17.69
CA LYS A 619 -13.15 -34.79 16.44
C LYS A 619 -12.46 -36.16 16.56
N ILE A 620 -11.32 -36.21 17.23
CA ILE A 620 -10.59 -37.45 17.50
C ILE A 620 -11.44 -38.36 18.42
N ASP A 621 -12.07 -37.80 19.43
CA ASP A 621 -12.98 -38.54 20.30
C ASP A 621 -14.18 -39.10 19.53
N ALA A 622 -14.83 -38.30 18.70
CA ALA A 622 -15.95 -38.74 17.86
C ALA A 622 -15.54 -39.85 16.88
N GLU A 623 -14.33 -39.75 16.29
CA GLU A 623 -13.79 -40.79 15.44
C GLU A 623 -13.50 -42.10 16.22
N PHE A 624 -12.96 -41.95 17.41
CA PHE A 624 -12.73 -43.10 18.29
C PHE A 624 -14.06 -43.79 18.67
N GLU A 625 -15.09 -43.04 19.03
CA GLU A 625 -16.41 -43.59 19.33
C GLU A 625 -16.96 -44.37 18.13
N ARG A 626 -16.74 -43.92 16.90
CA ARG A 626 -17.17 -44.60 15.68
C ARG A 626 -16.32 -45.84 15.34
N THR A 627 -15.02 -45.79 15.53
CA THR A 627 -14.08 -46.80 15.01
C THR A 627 -13.61 -47.78 16.09
N LYS A 628 -13.66 -47.38 17.36
CA LYS A 628 -13.13 -48.08 18.51
C LYS A 628 -11.66 -48.53 18.40
N ASN A 629 -10.89 -47.89 17.50
CA ASN A 629 -9.48 -48.18 17.25
C ASN A 629 -8.59 -47.45 18.25
N LYS A 630 -8.14 -48.16 19.29
CA LYS A 630 -7.33 -47.61 20.40
C LYS A 630 -5.91 -47.18 19.94
N GLU A 631 -5.31 -47.83 18.97
CA GLU A 631 -3.97 -47.49 18.53
C GLU A 631 -4.00 -46.18 17.72
N LYS A 632 -4.93 -46.06 16.77
CA LYS A 632 -5.14 -44.84 16.02
C LYS A 632 -5.50 -43.67 16.90
N TYR A 633 -6.35 -43.89 17.92
CA TYR A 633 -6.72 -42.87 18.90
C TYR A 633 -5.49 -42.32 19.63
N LYS A 634 -4.66 -43.23 20.21
CA LYS A 634 -3.43 -42.83 20.90
C LYS A 634 -2.45 -42.09 20.00
N GLN A 635 -2.31 -42.53 18.74
CA GLN A 635 -1.46 -41.91 17.76
C GLN A 635 -1.97 -40.50 17.41
N SER A 636 -3.29 -40.34 17.21
CA SER A 636 -3.90 -39.03 16.91
C SER A 636 -3.78 -38.05 18.06
N LEU A 637 -3.93 -38.49 19.33
CA LEU A 637 -3.73 -37.65 20.50
C LEU A 637 -2.25 -37.23 20.65
N ARG A 638 -1.30 -38.14 20.43
CA ARG A 638 0.14 -37.79 20.44
C ARG A 638 0.47 -36.77 19.35
N GLN A 639 -0.09 -36.94 18.16
CA GLN A 639 0.09 -35.98 17.08
C GLN A 639 -0.51 -34.62 17.45
N LEU A 640 -1.70 -34.58 18.06
CA LEU A 640 -2.34 -33.37 18.54
C LEU A 640 -1.47 -32.61 19.57
N GLU A 641 -0.82 -33.33 20.47
CA GLU A 641 0.12 -32.73 21.45
C GLU A 641 1.38 -32.16 20.79
N LEU A 642 1.85 -32.76 19.68
CA LEU A 642 2.98 -32.24 18.91
C LEU A 642 2.61 -31.03 18.05
N ASP A 643 1.37 -31.00 17.55
CA ASP A 643 0.91 -29.95 16.62
C ASP A 643 0.44 -28.67 17.34
N PHE A 644 0.05 -28.77 18.61
CA PHE A 644 -0.51 -27.64 19.38
C PHE A 644 0.16 -27.49 20.74
N SER A 645 0.75 -26.33 20.98
CA SER A 645 1.36 -25.99 22.27
C SER A 645 0.82 -24.65 22.76
N ARG A 646 0.55 -24.57 24.08
CA ARG A 646 0.16 -23.29 24.70
C ARG A 646 1.36 -22.36 24.87
N GLU A 647 2.54 -22.90 25.06
CA GLU A 647 3.78 -22.18 25.30
C GLU A 647 4.95 -22.96 24.72
N ILE A 648 5.86 -22.25 24.09
CA ILE A 648 7.15 -22.81 23.63
C ILE A 648 8.27 -21.85 24.07
N LYS A 649 9.33 -22.40 24.64
CA LYS A 649 10.55 -21.68 25.03
C LYS A 649 11.68 -22.03 24.06
N LEU A 650 12.27 -21.02 23.47
CA LEU A 650 13.39 -21.12 22.54
C LEU A 650 14.51 -20.19 23.04
N ASP A 651 15.55 -20.76 23.67
CA ASP A 651 16.65 -19.98 24.24
C ASP A 651 16.10 -18.90 25.21
N ARG A 652 16.20 -17.63 24.89
CA ARG A 652 15.68 -16.49 25.68
C ARG A 652 14.28 -16.05 25.26
N LEU A 653 13.72 -16.66 24.24
CA LEU A 653 12.43 -16.29 23.66
C LEU A 653 11.34 -17.22 24.16
N GLN A 654 10.27 -16.66 24.66
CA GLN A 654 9.05 -17.35 25.04
C GLN A 654 7.91 -16.97 24.09
N ILE A 655 7.25 -17.96 23.52
CA ILE A 655 6.10 -17.79 22.63
C ILE A 655 4.90 -18.38 23.32
N LYS A 656 3.91 -17.54 23.67
CA LYS A 656 2.74 -17.94 24.45
C LYS A 656 1.44 -17.66 23.70
N TYR A 657 0.46 -18.54 23.86
CA TYR A 657 -0.94 -18.29 23.55
C TYR A 657 -1.64 -17.68 24.76
N ILE A 658 -2.16 -16.47 24.61
CA ILE A 658 -2.96 -15.79 25.62
C ILE A 658 -4.37 -15.59 25.10
N GLN A 659 -5.35 -16.09 25.87
CA GLN A 659 -6.76 -15.88 25.60
C GLN A 659 -7.09 -14.37 25.53
N ASN A 660 -7.98 -13.98 24.64
CA ASN A 660 -8.45 -12.59 24.49
C ASN A 660 -7.36 -11.57 24.08
N HIS A 661 -6.19 -12.03 23.66
CA HIS A 661 -5.22 -11.16 23.01
C HIS A 661 -5.67 -10.84 21.59
N TYR A 662 -5.45 -9.59 21.14
CA TYR A 662 -5.86 -9.12 19.82
C TYR A 662 -5.17 -9.89 18.68
N TYR A 663 -3.88 -10.18 18.83
CA TYR A 663 -3.12 -11.08 17.95
C TYR A 663 -2.85 -12.42 18.65
N LEU A 664 -2.61 -13.46 17.83
CA LEU A 664 -2.17 -14.78 18.27
C LEU A 664 -0.88 -15.15 17.57
N PRO A 665 0.16 -15.59 18.26
CA PRO A 665 0.42 -15.63 19.71
C PRO A 665 1.06 -14.32 20.22
N VAL A 666 1.36 -14.27 21.51
CA VAL A 666 2.21 -13.24 22.12
C VAL A 666 3.65 -13.73 22.19
N ILE A 667 4.61 -12.90 21.77
CA ILE A 667 6.05 -13.18 21.89
C ILE A 667 6.62 -12.37 23.04
N VAL A 668 7.31 -13.04 23.95
CA VAL A 668 7.86 -12.45 25.16
C VAL A 668 9.33 -12.81 25.30
N SER A 669 10.21 -11.83 25.56
CA SER A 669 11.61 -12.07 25.90
C SER A 669 11.77 -12.38 27.38
N GLU A 670 12.52 -13.43 27.74
CA GLU A 670 12.61 -13.91 29.13
C GLU A 670 13.65 -13.19 30.01
N THR A 671 14.78 -12.84 29.51
CA THR A 671 15.93 -12.47 30.40
C THR A 671 16.71 -11.23 30.03
N GLU A 672 17.00 -11.01 28.77
CA GLU A 672 17.76 -9.86 28.29
C GLU A 672 17.23 -9.43 26.93
N LYS A 673 17.51 -8.18 26.57
CA LYS A 673 17.14 -7.64 25.28
C LYS A 673 17.68 -8.54 24.16
N ILE A 674 16.77 -9.00 23.31
CA ILE A 674 17.08 -9.79 22.13
C ILE A 674 17.31 -8.82 20.97
N ASP A 675 18.51 -8.84 20.39
CA ASP A 675 18.87 -7.92 19.32
C ASP A 675 18.37 -8.37 17.93
N TYR A 676 17.95 -9.63 17.78
CA TYR A 676 17.54 -10.21 16.50
C TYR A 676 16.01 -10.17 16.24
N LEU A 677 15.19 -9.75 17.22
CA LEU A 677 13.75 -9.57 17.09
C LEU A 677 13.34 -8.16 17.55
N ASN A 678 12.63 -7.45 16.69
CA ASN A 678 12.08 -6.13 17.00
C ASN A 678 10.55 -6.18 17.09
N HIS A 679 9.96 -5.25 17.85
CA HIS A 679 8.50 -5.07 18.01
C HIS A 679 7.80 -6.22 18.74
N ILE A 680 8.49 -6.80 19.72
CA ILE A 680 7.95 -7.82 20.64
C ILE A 680 7.87 -7.24 22.07
N ILE A 681 7.30 -8.01 22.99
CA ILE A 681 7.36 -7.68 24.42
C ILE A 681 8.77 -8.03 24.92
N ASN A 682 9.57 -7.01 25.22
CA ASN A 682 10.99 -7.19 25.58
C ASN A 682 11.42 -6.34 26.79
N VAL A 683 10.49 -5.72 27.48
CA VAL A 683 10.74 -4.95 28.70
C VAL A 683 10.31 -5.77 29.91
N ASP A 684 11.17 -5.88 30.92
CA ASP A 684 10.92 -6.71 32.12
C ASP A 684 9.59 -6.41 32.83
N SER A 685 9.20 -5.14 32.89
CA SER A 685 7.92 -4.72 33.49
C SER A 685 6.70 -5.22 32.70
N GLU A 686 6.80 -5.19 31.36
CA GLU A 686 5.77 -5.71 30.47
C GLU A 686 5.66 -7.24 30.59
N VAL A 687 6.80 -7.94 30.64
CA VAL A 687 6.86 -9.41 30.80
C VAL A 687 6.19 -9.81 32.11
N LYS A 688 6.59 -9.17 33.22
CA LYS A 688 6.00 -9.41 34.57
C LYS A 688 4.50 -9.11 34.60
N PHE A 689 4.07 -8.05 33.90
CA PHE A 689 2.63 -7.73 33.81
C PHE A 689 1.85 -8.86 33.11
N ILE A 690 2.37 -9.38 32.00
CA ILE A 690 1.72 -10.51 31.30
C ILE A 690 1.66 -11.77 32.16
N GLU A 691 2.76 -12.10 32.86
CA GLU A 691 2.77 -13.26 33.78
C GLU A 691 1.73 -13.12 34.89
N GLN A 692 1.69 -11.97 35.54
CA GLN A 692 0.70 -11.70 36.58
C GLN A 692 -0.74 -11.65 36.04
N LEU A 693 -0.95 -11.17 34.83
CA LEU A 693 -2.25 -11.21 34.16
C LEU A 693 -2.70 -12.68 33.96
N GLU A 694 -1.82 -13.55 33.48
CA GLU A 694 -2.13 -14.98 33.30
C GLU A 694 -2.47 -15.67 34.63
N GLU A 695 -1.68 -15.41 35.66
CA GLU A 695 -1.95 -15.94 37.01
C GLU A 695 -3.31 -15.45 37.56
N TYR A 696 -3.63 -14.18 37.31
CA TYR A 696 -4.90 -13.61 37.75
C TYR A 696 -6.09 -14.18 36.98
N LEU A 697 -5.97 -14.35 35.65
CA LEU A 697 -6.99 -14.95 34.79
C LEU A 697 -7.27 -16.43 35.14
N ALA A 698 -6.30 -17.14 35.70
CA ALA A 698 -6.49 -18.52 36.18
C ALA A 698 -7.46 -18.63 37.40
N LYS A 699 -7.75 -17.50 38.07
CA LYS A 699 -8.69 -17.48 39.21
C LYS A 699 -10.13 -17.46 38.66
N PRO A 700 -11.03 -18.33 39.15
CA PRO A 700 -12.40 -18.42 38.62
C PRO A 700 -13.26 -17.18 38.91
N ASP A 701 -12.90 -16.39 39.92
CA ASP A 701 -13.58 -15.17 40.34
C ASP A 701 -12.87 -13.87 39.92
N ASN A 702 -12.02 -13.92 38.86
CA ASN A 702 -11.33 -12.74 38.37
C ASN A 702 -12.31 -11.69 37.82
N VAL A 703 -11.95 -10.41 37.90
CA VAL A 703 -12.82 -9.30 37.53
C VAL A 703 -13.30 -9.32 36.08
N PHE A 704 -12.56 -9.92 35.18
CA PHE A 704 -12.91 -9.99 33.75
C PHE A 704 -14.16 -10.87 33.50
N THR A 705 -14.49 -11.79 34.41
CA THR A 705 -15.68 -12.66 34.29
C THR A 705 -17.02 -11.90 34.40
N GLN A 706 -16.99 -10.66 34.90
CA GLN A 706 -18.21 -9.83 35.00
C GLN A 706 -18.54 -9.04 33.73
N PHE A 707 -17.65 -9.04 32.73
CA PHE A 707 -17.87 -8.39 31.44
C PHE A 707 -18.46 -9.40 30.45
N ASP A 708 -19.30 -8.93 29.54
CA ASP A 708 -19.87 -9.74 28.47
C ASP A 708 -18.77 -10.24 27.52
N TRP A 709 -17.77 -9.41 27.29
CA TRP A 709 -16.52 -9.73 26.60
C TRP A 709 -15.43 -8.71 26.95
N TRP A 710 -14.20 -9.12 26.71
CA TRP A 710 -13.03 -8.25 26.80
C TRP A 710 -11.93 -8.71 25.84
N MET A 711 -11.09 -7.80 25.42
CA MET A 711 -9.92 -8.03 24.57
C MET A 711 -8.80 -7.10 25.03
N PHE A 712 -7.54 -7.45 24.71
CA PHE A 712 -6.42 -6.56 24.95
C PHE A 712 -5.36 -6.66 23.83
N SER A 713 -4.49 -5.68 23.74
CA SER A 713 -3.32 -5.66 22.85
C SER A 713 -2.15 -4.94 23.50
N LYS A 714 -0.93 -5.37 23.19
CA LYS A 714 0.24 -4.51 23.34
C LYS A 714 0.13 -3.34 22.36
N LEU A 715 0.79 -2.23 22.70
CA LEU A 715 1.02 -1.09 21.82
C LEU A 715 2.51 -0.86 21.63
N ASP A 716 2.93 -0.61 20.40
CA ASP A 716 4.32 -0.25 20.06
C ASP A 716 4.44 1.25 19.82
N GLN A 717 5.38 1.85 20.52
CA GLN A 717 5.60 3.31 20.50
C GLN A 717 5.96 3.85 19.11
N THR A 718 6.56 3.04 18.25
CA THR A 718 7.09 3.48 16.95
C THR A 718 6.19 3.16 15.77
N LEU A 719 5.30 2.17 15.91
CA LEU A 719 4.51 1.64 14.79
C LEU A 719 3.01 1.84 14.94
N ASP A 720 2.51 1.92 16.18
CA ASP A 720 1.08 2.00 16.43
C ASP A 720 0.59 3.44 16.56
N GLU A 721 -0.63 3.70 16.08
CA GLU A 721 -1.23 5.02 16.09
C GLU A 721 -2.21 5.23 17.27
N VAL A 722 -2.10 4.41 18.32
CA VAL A 722 -2.89 4.53 19.55
C VAL A 722 -2.05 5.19 20.63
N PHE A 723 -2.40 6.41 20.99
CA PHE A 723 -1.62 7.22 21.94
C PHE A 723 -2.50 8.21 22.70
N ILE A 724 -1.92 8.85 23.71
CA ILE A 724 -2.48 9.96 24.47
C ILE A 724 -1.55 11.16 24.26
N PRO A 725 -1.98 12.26 23.63
CA PRO A 725 -1.12 13.41 23.41
C PRO A 725 -0.84 14.16 24.72
N TYR A 726 0.41 14.59 24.96
CA TYR A 726 0.79 15.43 26.07
C TYR A 726 1.83 16.47 25.67
N TYR A 727 1.82 17.64 26.31
CA TYR A 727 2.79 18.68 26.02
C TYR A 727 4.10 18.45 26.78
N ASN A 728 5.20 18.43 26.02
CA ASN A 728 6.55 18.38 26.56
C ASN A 728 7.19 19.79 26.49
N HIS A 729 7.32 20.46 27.64
CA HIS A 729 7.87 21.81 27.72
C HIS A 729 9.37 21.88 27.38
N LYS A 730 10.13 20.79 27.57
CA LYS A 730 11.57 20.74 27.23
C LYS A 730 11.80 20.81 25.73
N GLU A 731 10.90 20.19 24.98
CA GLU A 731 10.99 20.10 23.53
C GLU A 731 10.04 21.10 22.83
N ASN A 732 9.20 21.81 23.59
CA ASN A 732 8.13 22.68 23.08
C ASN A 732 7.28 21.99 22.01
N ARG A 733 6.83 20.77 22.28
CA ARG A 733 5.97 20.01 21.35
C ARG A 733 4.95 19.16 22.08
N ILE A 734 3.94 18.71 21.33
CA ILE A 734 3.05 17.66 21.77
C ILE A 734 3.70 16.32 21.44
N ASN A 735 4.01 15.55 22.45
CA ASN A 735 4.50 14.19 22.32
C ASN A 735 3.32 13.22 22.41
N ASP A 736 3.48 12.06 21.80
CA ASP A 736 2.54 10.95 21.85
C ASP A 736 2.98 9.99 22.96
N TYR A 737 2.16 9.88 23.98
CA TYR A 737 2.33 8.87 25.03
C TYR A 737 1.61 7.60 24.60
N HIS A 738 2.36 6.55 24.39
CA HIS A 738 1.86 5.22 24.08
C HIS A 738 1.90 4.41 25.38
N PRO A 739 0.76 4.13 26.03
CA PRO A 739 0.67 3.12 27.08
C PRO A 739 1.06 1.77 26.51
N ASP A 740 1.71 0.90 27.30
CA ASP A 740 2.18 -0.38 26.80
C ASP A 740 1.07 -1.32 26.37
N PHE A 741 -0.12 -1.21 27.01
CA PHE A 741 -1.27 -2.06 26.71
C PHE A 741 -2.57 -1.24 26.62
N ILE A 742 -3.47 -1.71 25.74
CA ILE A 742 -4.86 -1.27 25.67
C ILE A 742 -5.78 -2.45 25.93
N PHE A 743 -6.84 -2.25 26.73
CA PHE A 743 -7.90 -3.21 26.97
C PHE A 743 -9.24 -2.64 26.53
N TRP A 744 -10.09 -3.46 26.00
CA TRP A 744 -11.49 -3.18 25.67
C TRP A 744 -12.38 -4.12 26.46
N LEU A 745 -13.31 -3.57 27.22
CA LEU A 745 -14.23 -4.33 28.06
C LEU A 745 -15.66 -3.82 27.88
N GLN A 746 -16.62 -4.70 27.73
CA GLN A 746 -18.02 -4.32 27.58
C GLN A 746 -18.90 -5.07 28.55
N LYS A 747 -19.85 -4.34 29.15
CA LYS A 747 -20.93 -4.89 30.00
C LYS A 747 -22.24 -4.17 29.66
N GLY A 748 -23.15 -4.85 28.96
CA GLY A 748 -24.33 -4.20 28.41
C GLY A 748 -23.98 -3.02 27.49
N ASN A 749 -24.48 -1.86 27.82
CA ASN A 749 -24.18 -0.62 27.08
C ASN A 749 -22.94 0.14 27.58
N ASP A 750 -22.37 -0.26 28.72
CA ASP A 750 -21.15 0.37 29.25
C ASP A 750 -19.92 -0.26 28.56
N TYR A 751 -19.10 0.62 27.99
CA TYR A 751 -17.90 0.25 27.26
C TYR A 751 -16.68 0.94 27.89
N LEU A 752 -15.70 0.17 28.34
CA LEU A 752 -14.48 0.67 28.96
C LEU A 752 -13.28 0.45 28.06
N ILE A 753 -12.57 1.52 27.75
CA ILE A 753 -11.23 1.48 27.18
C ILE A 753 -10.26 1.73 28.32
N LEU A 754 -9.38 0.74 28.58
CA LEU A 754 -8.42 0.83 29.66
C LEU A 754 -7.02 0.87 29.08
N PHE A 755 -6.26 1.93 29.37
CA PHE A 755 -4.86 2.05 29.07
C PHE A 755 -4.05 1.58 30.27
N VAL A 756 -3.09 0.67 30.04
CA VAL A 756 -2.24 0.12 31.11
C VAL A 756 -0.79 0.30 30.73
N ASP A 757 0.00 0.78 31.68
CA ASP A 757 1.43 1.01 31.51
C ASP A 757 2.19 0.48 32.75
N PRO A 758 2.87 -0.66 32.65
CA PRO A 758 3.72 -1.16 33.71
C PRO A 758 5.02 -0.38 33.77
N HIS A 759 5.07 0.66 34.58
CA HIS A 759 6.14 1.64 34.60
C HIS A 759 6.79 1.80 35.96
N GLY A 760 8.11 2.17 35.96
CA GLY A 760 8.79 2.52 37.21
C GLY A 760 8.38 3.92 37.71
N THR A 761 8.29 4.09 39.04
CA THR A 761 7.87 5.37 39.68
C THR A 761 8.87 6.52 39.48
N ALA A 762 10.06 6.28 38.95
CA ALA A 762 11.19 7.21 38.89
C ALA A 762 11.19 8.23 37.74
N TYR A 763 10.23 8.18 36.79
CA TYR A 763 10.25 9.04 35.61
C TYR A 763 9.54 10.37 35.84
N SER A 764 10.28 11.48 35.66
CA SER A 764 9.84 12.86 35.94
C SER A 764 8.64 13.36 35.11
N ASP A 765 8.32 12.74 33.98
CA ASP A 765 7.29 13.21 33.06
C ASP A 765 5.94 12.45 33.18
N ILE A 766 5.86 11.39 34.01
CA ILE A 766 4.64 10.56 34.13
C ILE A 766 3.44 11.38 34.64
N ASN A 767 3.64 12.30 35.58
CA ASN A 767 2.57 13.15 36.09
C ASN A 767 1.96 14.02 34.98
N LYS A 768 2.76 14.52 34.04
CA LYS A 768 2.28 15.29 32.89
C LYS A 768 1.44 14.43 31.95
N LYS A 769 1.85 13.18 31.68
CA LYS A 769 1.08 12.23 30.89
C LYS A 769 -0.30 11.99 31.53
N ILE A 770 -0.35 11.81 32.84
CA ILE A 770 -1.60 11.67 33.60
C ILE A 770 -2.45 12.95 33.53
N ASP A 771 -1.86 14.13 33.71
CA ASP A 771 -2.59 15.39 33.67
C ASP A 771 -3.24 15.65 32.31
N TYR A 772 -2.54 15.33 31.22
CA TYR A 772 -3.09 15.47 29.87
C TYR A 772 -4.15 14.38 29.55
N TYR A 773 -3.97 13.14 30.02
CA TYR A 773 -5.01 12.12 29.97
C TYR A 773 -6.27 12.63 30.68
N SER A 774 -6.13 13.12 31.92
CA SER A 774 -7.22 13.64 32.73
C SER A 774 -7.93 14.83 32.04
N LYS A 775 -7.18 15.78 31.49
CA LYS A 775 -7.74 16.93 30.74
C LYS A 775 -8.62 16.49 29.55
N ILE A 776 -8.24 15.42 28.87
CA ILE A 776 -8.95 14.91 27.69
C ILE A 776 -10.17 14.08 28.12
N PHE A 777 -9.98 13.13 29.01
CA PHE A 777 -10.92 12.04 29.27
C PHE A 777 -11.66 12.11 30.59
N GLU A 778 -11.34 13.06 31.49
CA GLU A 778 -11.94 13.17 32.79
C GLU A 778 -12.59 14.53 33.03
N ILE A 779 -13.55 14.54 33.98
CA ILE A 779 -14.14 15.76 34.57
C ILE A 779 -13.88 15.73 36.05
N GLU A 780 -13.69 16.89 36.63
CA GLU A 780 -13.56 17.05 38.07
C GLU A 780 -14.91 17.40 38.67
N GLU A 781 -15.42 16.55 39.57
CA GLU A 781 -16.64 16.75 40.31
C GLU A 781 -16.32 16.69 41.81
N LYS A 782 -16.50 17.77 42.54
CA LYS A 782 -16.26 17.87 44.00
C LYS A 782 -14.84 17.42 44.41
N GLY A 783 -13.84 17.77 43.63
CA GLY A 783 -12.44 17.39 43.87
C GLY A 783 -12.06 15.93 43.48
N ILE A 784 -12.99 15.19 42.89
CA ILE A 784 -12.75 13.83 42.43
C ILE A 784 -12.77 13.83 40.90
N LYS A 785 -11.70 13.31 40.27
CA LYS A 785 -11.62 13.13 38.82
C LYS A 785 -12.37 11.85 38.42
N LYS A 786 -13.33 11.99 37.52
CA LYS A 786 -14.15 10.91 36.97
C LYS A 786 -14.08 10.86 35.47
N SER A 787 -14.15 9.66 34.90
CA SER A 787 -14.18 9.47 33.46
C SER A 787 -15.39 10.16 32.80
N LYS A 788 -15.16 10.93 31.75
CA LYS A 788 -16.22 11.45 30.86
C LYS A 788 -16.93 10.29 30.20
N LYS A 789 -18.23 10.45 29.91
CA LYS A 789 -19.00 9.53 29.10
C LYS A 789 -19.08 10.02 27.67
N PHE A 790 -18.68 9.17 26.73
CA PHE A 790 -18.72 9.47 25.30
C PHE A 790 -19.74 8.55 24.62
N PRO A 791 -20.79 9.08 24.00
CA PRO A 791 -21.76 8.26 23.27
C PRO A 791 -21.20 7.75 21.95
N PHE A 792 -21.43 6.47 21.63
CA PHE A 792 -21.06 5.87 20.36
C PHE A 792 -22.05 4.77 19.99
N TYR A 793 -22.96 5.01 19.02
CA TYR A 793 -23.96 4.04 18.53
C TYR A 793 -24.68 3.23 19.62
N GLY A 794 -25.14 3.88 20.67
CA GLY A 794 -25.84 3.25 21.80
C GLY A 794 -24.94 2.75 22.94
N LEU A 795 -23.62 2.80 22.78
CA LEU A 795 -22.65 2.54 23.84
C LEU A 795 -22.31 3.81 24.61
N ASN A 796 -22.00 3.65 25.89
CA ASN A 796 -21.45 4.66 26.79
C ASN A 796 -19.98 4.39 27.01
N ILE A 797 -19.11 5.03 26.22
CA ILE A 797 -17.66 4.82 26.35
C ILE A 797 -17.13 5.59 27.54
N LYS A 798 -16.34 4.91 28.35
CA LYS A 798 -15.50 5.48 29.40
C LYS A 798 -14.06 5.08 29.14
N THR A 799 -13.10 5.86 29.62
CA THR A 799 -11.68 5.51 29.57
C THR A 799 -11.11 5.47 30.98
N LYS A 800 -10.10 4.63 31.20
CA LYS A 800 -9.26 4.65 32.39
C LYS A 800 -7.79 4.53 32.00
N LEU A 801 -6.91 5.16 32.77
CA LEU A 801 -5.46 4.99 32.68
C LEU A 801 -4.99 4.37 33.99
N LEU A 802 -4.29 3.24 33.93
CA LEU A 802 -3.73 2.55 35.09
C LEU A 802 -2.24 2.30 34.87
N LEU A 803 -1.44 2.65 35.87
CA LEU A 803 0.01 2.52 35.88
C LEU A 803 0.39 1.47 36.93
N MET A 804 1.18 0.48 36.54
CA MET A 804 1.66 -0.52 37.47
C MET A 804 3.01 -0.13 38.06
N SER A 805 3.12 -0.13 39.39
CA SER A 805 4.40 0.09 40.06
C SER A 805 5.31 -1.14 39.88
N ALA A 806 6.40 -0.98 39.11
CA ALA A 806 7.38 -2.06 38.88
C ALA A 806 8.30 -2.30 40.09
N ASP A 807 8.44 -1.30 40.97
CA ASP A 807 9.41 -1.30 42.08
C ASP A 807 8.77 -1.56 43.47
N GLY A 808 7.50 -1.93 43.53
CA GLY A 808 6.87 -2.40 44.75
C GLY A 808 6.44 -1.34 45.76
N GLY A 809 6.11 -0.11 45.32
CA GLY A 809 5.52 0.84 46.26
C GLY A 809 4.92 2.11 45.67
N ILE A 810 3.62 2.30 45.83
CA ILE A 810 2.90 3.56 45.55
C ILE A 810 3.29 4.67 46.57
N GLY A 811 4.13 4.38 47.55
CA GLY A 811 4.46 5.30 48.66
C GLY A 811 5.12 6.62 48.25
N SER A 812 5.81 6.68 47.12
CA SER A 812 6.44 7.86 46.56
C SER A 812 5.53 8.69 45.64
N VAL A 813 4.35 8.19 45.31
CA VAL A 813 3.41 8.84 44.39
C VAL A 813 2.59 9.89 45.12
N GLY A 814 2.50 11.12 44.57
CA GLY A 814 1.67 12.20 45.15
C GLY A 814 0.19 11.79 45.24
N GLU A 815 -0.48 12.22 46.31
CA GLU A 815 -1.88 11.82 46.62
C GLU A 815 -2.84 12.00 45.42
N ASN A 816 -2.68 13.08 44.67
CA ASN A 816 -3.53 13.42 43.51
C ASN A 816 -3.38 12.41 42.33
N TYR A 817 -2.34 11.60 42.33
CA TYR A 817 -2.03 10.63 41.26
C TYR A 817 -2.24 9.18 41.68
N LYS A 818 -2.42 8.87 42.98
CA LYS A 818 -2.58 7.49 43.48
C LYS A 818 -3.71 6.73 42.82
N GLN A 819 -4.79 7.40 42.41
CA GLN A 819 -5.93 6.76 41.74
C GLN A 819 -5.54 6.10 40.40
N TYR A 820 -4.45 6.52 39.76
CA TYR A 820 -3.97 6.00 38.47
C TYR A 820 -2.98 4.82 38.65
N TRP A 821 -2.51 4.54 39.87
CA TRP A 821 -1.50 3.55 40.15
C TRP A 821 -2.09 2.33 40.82
N PHE A 822 -1.55 1.15 40.52
CA PHE A 822 -1.86 -0.13 41.17
C PHE A 822 -0.58 -0.93 41.45
N ASP A 823 -0.56 -1.71 42.54
CA ASP A 823 0.58 -2.54 42.94
C ASP A 823 0.41 -4.02 42.55
N ASN A 824 -0.81 -4.48 42.43
CA ASN A 824 -1.15 -5.87 42.15
C ASN A 824 -2.51 -5.99 41.46
N PHE A 825 -2.81 -7.16 40.94
CA PHE A 825 -4.06 -7.40 40.20
C PHE A 825 -5.34 -7.37 41.07
N VAL A 826 -5.25 -7.44 42.41
CA VAL A 826 -6.40 -7.23 43.28
C VAL A 826 -6.79 -5.76 43.34
N ASP A 827 -5.78 -4.88 43.45
CA ASP A 827 -5.98 -3.43 43.38
C ASP A 827 -6.43 -3.01 41.96
N PHE A 828 -5.82 -3.57 40.94
CA PHE A 828 -6.24 -3.40 39.53
C PHE A 828 -7.74 -3.72 39.37
N ALA A 829 -8.18 -4.86 39.85
CA ALA A 829 -9.58 -5.28 39.77
C ALA A 829 -10.53 -4.28 40.44
N SER A 830 -10.14 -3.77 41.63
CA SER A 830 -10.93 -2.77 42.35
C SER A 830 -11.10 -1.48 41.58
N LYS A 831 -10.13 -1.12 40.72
CA LYS A 831 -10.15 0.11 39.93
C LYS A 831 -10.94 -0.01 38.63
N ILE A 832 -11.16 -1.22 38.13
CA ILE A 832 -11.92 -1.44 36.87
C ILE A 832 -13.36 -1.90 37.11
N SER A 833 -13.70 -2.35 38.35
CA SER A 833 -15.07 -2.69 38.77
C SER A 833 -16.02 -1.42 38.82
#